data_2f79dd56fe4f2c24be5e281a1881e760
#
_entry.id   2f79dd56fe4f2c24be5e281a1881e760
#
_cell.length_a   1.000
_cell.length_b   1.000
_cell.length_c   1.000
_cell.angle_alpha   90.00
_cell.angle_beta   90.00
_cell.angle_gamma   90.00
#
_symmetry.space_group_name_H-M   'P 1'
#
loop_
_entity.id
_entity.type
_entity.pdbx_description
1 polymer ?
#
loop_
_entity_poly.entity_id
_entity_poly.type
_entity_poly.pdbx_seq_one_letter_code
_entity_poly.pdbx_strand_id
1 'polypeptide(L)'
;MSAQYKGMRWLKCDLQVQTPEDSKHWLDDDLRLLDPRRPKVDGKPSEEDIQEKARRFLYRCHELKLDVIGLTDHNFSSKTDPRDWFGVHLLEQNRAVSTACGRDPLVFLPGFEIDIGYHLLCLFEPARKQRDFENCNRVLTTLGLPEDRRFERGSPCLLQHDGQRLTLKKLLDIVQGEYGGVVIGAHADQASGIFENTAHKEDYRNPGLLALELTKNPPADKYAQILSGENDHWRRENSHPAWIMSSDAKSLKQVDGNPRENSLGYRYTWIKMSKPSINGLRQAFLDHESRIRKPKDFTEYEHPDEEVKRPVIDSISFKCASFLKDETLNFSPSLNCIIGGRGSGKSTVLEYLRIALGGDDEDCLDSVSHEKIQRIKSTLKEPGAEIRVRWKSDQGVEDTMVWSSEGLGVEGIQLEDPATFFKGLPVSFYSQQQLNSLTASESPKDGKFQARRLRELIDGFNSSSLNQLRDDEKNLVPEIHEAFAKQKRENELKYQYRKVLQEYSELKRQWQARTDIQDDAYRHQALRAEKTCLEHVELSNRDLLEELRQTAQRLVSLKVNLPKNSPNEKWLETYVQSINTLRSDLAETILEKASFFEQSTGVLLLQDPQWPEIKSVIDRSDEDFRRACENKGLSPEDVGRLQEIAEQIKVKEDDLERITREIQNTEEAAGRTEEKLKSLHIVWNRQFQQRQQAAEKANKLARVGDAEKKFIEVSVERQSDVESFQKLWEEFSPKDGRKRLSKYWSDIGNDLFDEFGSSEIAESPWEILDRHFNNSDKASPAFFKGCQEEFREHVLHNFQDWIKLRCSRVDDVIDMKLFRADGTPAGSIGAGSLSDGQRNTAALALLLTQSGGPLVIDQPEDELDSNFVFNELIPMLRQVKNKRQLIMATHNANLPVNGDAEYVCAFEASGGKGVIKAEGGLDLRNVTDSVLEIMEGSAEAFRRRREKYHF
;
A
#
# COMPACT_ATOMS: atom_id res chain seq x y z
N MET A 1 -1.12 1.61 -33.20
CA MET A 1 0.21 1.12 -32.78
C MET A 1 0.41 1.60 -31.37
N SER A 2 0.52 0.72 -30.39
CA SER A 2 0.87 1.11 -29.03
C SER A 2 2.26 1.77 -29.07
N ALA A 3 2.41 2.96 -28.47
CA ALA A 3 3.71 3.60 -28.36
C ALA A 3 4.64 2.65 -27.58
N GLN A 4 5.77 2.29 -28.21
CA GLN A 4 6.72 1.36 -27.62
C GLN A 4 7.43 2.05 -26.44
N TYR A 5 7.54 1.36 -25.31
CA TYR A 5 8.29 1.82 -24.13
C TYR A 5 9.75 2.11 -24.52
N LYS A 6 10.26 3.31 -24.17
CA LYS A 6 11.60 3.81 -24.54
C LYS A 6 12.56 3.88 -23.36
N GLY A 7 12.10 3.59 -22.15
CA GLY A 7 12.95 3.57 -20.96
C GLY A 7 13.84 2.33 -20.88
N MET A 8 14.52 2.17 -19.73
CA MET A 8 15.42 1.05 -19.49
C MET A 8 14.65 -0.25 -19.27
N ARG A 9 15.16 -1.33 -19.85
CA ARG A 9 14.66 -2.71 -19.72
C ARG A 9 15.78 -3.67 -19.39
N TRP A 10 15.47 -4.77 -18.75
CA TRP A 10 16.42 -5.82 -18.50
C TRP A 10 16.76 -6.57 -19.77
N LEU A 11 18.06 -6.72 -20.04
CA LEU A 11 18.61 -7.44 -21.15
C LEU A 11 19.51 -8.56 -20.64
N LYS A 12 19.34 -9.76 -21.15
CA LYS A 12 20.18 -10.91 -20.80
C LYS A 12 21.47 -10.87 -21.60
N CYS A 13 22.58 -10.58 -20.93
CA CYS A 13 23.87 -10.33 -21.54
C CYS A 13 24.86 -11.44 -21.20
N ASP A 14 25.58 -11.94 -22.22
CA ASP A 14 26.76 -12.76 -22.08
C ASP A 14 27.90 -12.01 -22.76
N LEU A 15 28.77 -11.37 -21.95
CA LEU A 15 29.76 -10.41 -22.46
C LEU A 15 31.15 -11.00 -22.73
N GLN A 16 31.36 -12.29 -22.43
CA GLN A 16 32.60 -13.02 -22.79
C GLN A 16 32.22 -14.31 -23.54
N VAL A 17 32.18 -14.21 -24.83
CA VAL A 17 31.83 -15.32 -25.72
C VAL A 17 32.86 -15.41 -26.82
N GLN A 18 33.56 -16.54 -26.88
CA GLN A 18 34.44 -16.89 -27.96
C GLN A 18 33.62 -17.55 -29.08
N THR A 19 34.15 -17.50 -30.30
CA THR A 19 33.48 -18.04 -31.47
C THR A 19 34.23 -19.27 -32.04
N PRO A 20 33.60 -20.03 -32.92
CA PRO A 20 34.27 -21.10 -33.64
C PRO A 20 35.52 -20.66 -34.43
N GLU A 21 35.73 -19.35 -34.63
CA GLU A 21 36.92 -18.77 -35.27
C GLU A 21 38.15 -18.85 -34.34
N ASP A 22 37.98 -18.76 -33.02
CA ASP A 22 39.03 -19.01 -32.04
C ASP A 22 39.31 -20.53 -31.93
N SER A 23 39.80 -21.12 -33.01
CA SER A 23 39.92 -22.57 -33.17
C SER A 23 40.82 -23.24 -32.14
N LYS A 24 41.71 -22.48 -31.49
CA LYS A 24 42.61 -22.99 -30.46
C LYS A 24 41.88 -23.31 -29.16
N HIS A 25 40.91 -22.47 -28.81
CA HIS A 25 40.18 -22.56 -27.51
C HIS A 25 38.77 -23.16 -27.68
N TRP A 26 38.20 -23.16 -28.90
CA TRP A 26 36.89 -23.71 -29.18
C TRP A 26 36.85 -25.24 -29.01
N LEU A 27 35.91 -25.74 -28.22
CA LEU A 27 35.85 -27.14 -27.78
C LEU A 27 35.02 -28.06 -28.70
N ASP A 28 34.09 -27.55 -29.49
CA ASP A 28 33.20 -28.34 -30.33
C ASP A 28 33.84 -28.56 -31.71
N ASP A 29 34.38 -29.75 -31.94
CA ASP A 29 35.09 -30.08 -33.20
C ASP A 29 34.24 -29.90 -34.46
N ASP A 30 32.96 -30.19 -34.40
CA ASP A 30 31.99 -30.07 -35.52
C ASP A 30 31.68 -28.62 -35.91
N LEU A 31 31.94 -27.66 -35.02
CA LEU A 31 31.73 -26.24 -35.28
C LEU A 31 33.03 -25.48 -35.53
N ARG A 32 34.17 -26.05 -35.20
CA ARG A 32 35.47 -25.40 -35.35
C ARG A 32 35.72 -25.04 -36.81
N LEU A 33 36.11 -23.81 -37.09
CA LEU A 33 36.40 -23.35 -38.47
C LEU A 33 37.78 -23.74 -38.95
N LEU A 34 38.78 -23.89 -38.06
CA LEU A 34 40.13 -24.37 -38.36
C LEU A 34 40.48 -25.42 -37.32
N ASP A 35 40.80 -26.64 -37.76
CA ASP A 35 41.33 -27.67 -36.88
C ASP A 35 42.86 -27.77 -37.08
N PRO A 36 43.65 -27.29 -36.09
CA PRO A 36 45.12 -27.37 -36.20
C PRO A 36 45.65 -28.80 -36.20
N ARG A 37 44.83 -29.80 -35.87
CA ARG A 37 45.19 -31.24 -35.84
C ARG A 37 44.88 -31.97 -37.14
N ARG A 38 44.12 -31.35 -38.04
CA ARG A 38 43.86 -31.91 -39.37
C ARG A 38 44.82 -31.26 -40.36
N PRO A 39 45.73 -32.06 -41.02
CA PRO A 39 46.52 -31.49 -42.06
C PRO A 39 45.58 -30.95 -43.14
N LYS A 40 45.97 -29.85 -43.77
CA LYS A 40 45.22 -29.12 -44.79
C LYS A 40 44.66 -30.13 -45.83
N VAL A 41 43.40 -30.46 -45.72
CA VAL A 41 42.60 -30.89 -46.84
C VAL A 41 42.36 -29.62 -47.62
N ASP A 42 42.76 -29.61 -48.89
CA ASP A 42 42.60 -28.47 -49.79
C ASP A 42 41.18 -27.94 -49.75
N GLY A 43 41.05 -26.75 -49.26
CA GLY A 43 39.80 -26.01 -49.27
C GLY A 43 39.63 -25.15 -48.03
N LYS A 44 39.57 -23.82 -48.23
CA LYS A 44 38.89 -22.93 -47.27
C LYS A 44 37.50 -23.51 -47.00
N PRO A 45 36.98 -23.49 -45.75
CA PRO A 45 35.59 -23.85 -45.52
C PRO A 45 34.73 -23.05 -46.49
N SER A 46 33.73 -23.68 -47.08
CA SER A 46 32.83 -22.98 -48.00
C SER A 46 32.08 -21.90 -47.19
N GLU A 47 31.75 -20.81 -47.85
CA GLU A 47 30.95 -19.75 -47.23
C GLU A 47 29.63 -20.30 -46.68
N GLU A 48 29.03 -21.29 -47.36
CA GLU A 48 27.83 -22.00 -46.91
C GLU A 48 28.05 -22.75 -45.57
N ASP A 49 29.22 -23.37 -45.35
CA ASP A 49 29.56 -24.06 -44.12
C ASP A 49 29.69 -23.08 -42.95
N ILE A 50 30.34 -21.94 -43.20
CA ILE A 50 30.45 -20.87 -42.16
C ILE A 50 29.07 -20.31 -41.81
N GLN A 51 28.24 -20.06 -42.82
CA GLN A 51 26.88 -19.55 -42.60
C GLN A 51 26.00 -20.56 -41.85
N GLU A 52 26.12 -21.85 -42.08
CA GLU A 52 25.40 -22.89 -41.35
C GLU A 52 25.85 -22.96 -39.89
N LYS A 53 27.13 -22.86 -39.62
CA LYS A 53 27.67 -22.79 -38.26
C LYS A 53 27.21 -21.53 -37.54
N ALA A 54 27.14 -20.39 -38.26
CA ALA A 54 26.59 -19.13 -37.73
C ALA A 54 25.11 -19.27 -37.37
N ARG A 55 24.29 -19.93 -38.23
CA ARG A 55 22.89 -20.21 -37.94
C ARG A 55 22.72 -21.06 -36.66
N ARG A 56 23.51 -22.15 -36.52
CA ARG A 56 23.48 -23.00 -35.31
C ARG A 56 23.82 -22.22 -34.04
N PHE A 57 24.83 -21.34 -34.12
CA PHE A 57 25.19 -20.45 -33.00
C PHE A 57 24.05 -19.51 -32.63
N LEU A 58 23.44 -18.88 -33.63
CA LEU A 58 22.29 -17.96 -33.42
C LEU A 58 21.06 -18.66 -32.82
N TYR A 59 20.69 -19.84 -33.35
CA TYR A 59 19.59 -20.63 -32.78
C TYR A 59 19.84 -20.92 -31.31
N ARG A 60 21.11 -21.29 -30.96
CA ARG A 60 21.46 -21.55 -29.57
C ARG A 60 21.33 -20.31 -28.68
N CYS A 61 21.73 -19.12 -29.15
CA CYS A 61 21.52 -17.86 -28.42
C CYS A 61 20.05 -17.59 -28.17
N HIS A 62 19.20 -17.85 -29.18
CA HIS A 62 17.74 -17.64 -29.03
C HIS A 62 17.08 -18.64 -28.07
N GLU A 63 17.50 -19.91 -28.10
CA GLU A 63 17.05 -20.93 -27.13
C GLU A 63 17.37 -20.50 -25.69
N LEU A 64 18.54 -19.93 -25.48
CA LEU A 64 19.00 -19.42 -24.19
C LEU A 64 18.41 -18.05 -23.82
N LYS A 65 17.57 -17.47 -24.70
CA LYS A 65 16.97 -16.16 -24.55
C LYS A 65 17.98 -15.03 -24.29
N LEU A 66 19.16 -15.12 -24.87
CA LEU A 66 20.14 -14.03 -24.83
C LEU A 66 19.67 -12.85 -25.68
N ASP A 67 20.03 -11.62 -25.29
CA ASP A 67 19.72 -10.38 -26.01
C ASP A 67 21.00 -9.68 -26.49
N VAL A 68 22.07 -9.70 -25.68
CA VAL A 68 23.36 -9.05 -26.00
C VAL A 68 24.52 -10.02 -25.81
N ILE A 69 25.41 -10.05 -26.78
CA ILE A 69 26.55 -10.95 -26.80
C ILE A 69 27.82 -10.16 -27.08
N GLY A 70 28.78 -10.24 -26.17
CA GLY A 70 30.15 -9.73 -26.36
C GLY A 70 31.00 -10.80 -27.08
N LEU A 71 31.41 -10.54 -28.32
CA LEU A 71 32.29 -11.43 -29.05
C LEU A 71 33.74 -11.07 -28.69
N THR A 72 34.42 -11.96 -27.96
CA THR A 72 35.71 -11.68 -27.32
C THR A 72 36.74 -12.77 -27.60
N ASP A 73 36.87 -13.13 -28.86
CA ASP A 73 37.94 -14.05 -29.27
C ASP A 73 39.31 -13.49 -28.87
N HIS A 74 40.24 -14.34 -28.47
CA HIS A 74 41.59 -13.96 -28.08
C HIS A 74 42.29 -13.19 -29.19
N ASN A 75 42.69 -11.94 -28.91
CA ASN A 75 43.31 -11.05 -29.90
C ASN A 75 42.49 -10.86 -31.20
N PHE A 76 41.18 -11.02 -31.13
CA PHE A 76 40.15 -10.83 -32.15
C PHE A 76 40.17 -11.94 -33.22
N SER A 77 40.96 -11.88 -34.28
CA SER A 77 40.95 -12.81 -35.39
C SER A 77 42.36 -13.04 -35.99
N SER A 78 42.61 -14.23 -36.40
CA SER A 78 43.80 -14.60 -37.19
C SER A 78 43.62 -14.39 -38.70
N LYS A 79 42.42 -14.01 -39.15
CA LYS A 79 42.10 -13.85 -40.57
C LYS A 79 42.18 -12.38 -40.97
N THR A 80 42.75 -12.14 -42.14
CA THR A 80 42.96 -10.80 -42.66
C THR A 80 41.81 -10.32 -43.55
N ASP A 81 41.07 -11.26 -44.19
CA ASP A 81 39.89 -10.89 -44.97
C ASP A 81 38.65 -10.78 -44.07
N PRO A 82 38.04 -9.61 -43.99
CA PRO A 82 36.83 -9.39 -43.17
C PRO A 82 35.67 -10.32 -43.54
N ARG A 83 35.59 -10.83 -44.76
CA ARG A 83 34.58 -11.79 -45.20
C ARG A 83 34.73 -13.18 -44.56
N ASP A 84 35.90 -13.46 -44.03
CA ASP A 84 36.19 -14.73 -43.33
C ASP A 84 35.91 -14.61 -41.83
N TRP A 85 35.54 -13.45 -41.29
CA TRP A 85 35.25 -13.25 -39.86
C TRP A 85 33.87 -13.80 -39.48
N PHE A 86 33.84 -14.69 -38.49
CA PHE A 86 32.62 -15.33 -38.03
C PHE A 86 31.58 -14.33 -37.56
N GLY A 87 31.97 -13.25 -36.88
CA GLY A 87 31.09 -12.18 -36.46
C GLY A 87 30.31 -11.50 -37.59
N VAL A 88 30.91 -11.41 -38.80
CA VAL A 88 30.25 -10.89 -40.01
C VAL A 88 29.11 -11.83 -40.43
N HIS A 89 29.38 -13.13 -40.49
CA HIS A 89 28.35 -14.12 -40.81
C HIS A 89 27.24 -14.22 -39.78
N LEU A 90 27.53 -14.02 -38.49
CA LEU A 90 26.52 -13.85 -37.47
C LEU A 90 25.57 -12.68 -37.77
N LEU A 91 26.10 -11.51 -38.15
CA LEU A 91 25.27 -10.34 -38.52
C LEU A 91 24.36 -10.62 -39.72
N GLU A 92 24.90 -11.24 -40.77
CA GLU A 92 24.19 -11.55 -42.00
C GLU A 92 22.99 -12.48 -41.74
N GLN A 93 23.17 -13.53 -40.94
CA GLN A 93 22.16 -14.53 -40.63
C GLN A 93 21.20 -14.11 -39.52
N ASN A 94 21.56 -13.13 -38.70
CA ASN A 94 20.85 -12.74 -37.46
C ASN A 94 19.35 -12.46 -37.67
N ARG A 95 19.03 -11.60 -38.66
CA ARG A 95 17.65 -11.20 -38.89
C ARG A 95 16.74 -12.38 -39.31
N ALA A 96 17.27 -13.25 -40.19
CA ALA A 96 16.52 -14.40 -40.68
C ALA A 96 16.25 -15.41 -39.55
N VAL A 97 17.26 -15.74 -38.74
CA VAL A 97 17.14 -16.68 -37.63
C VAL A 97 16.23 -16.08 -36.53
N SER A 98 16.39 -14.82 -36.20
CA SER A 98 15.55 -14.15 -35.17
C SER A 98 14.08 -14.15 -35.58
N THR A 99 13.78 -13.87 -36.85
CA THR A 99 12.41 -13.93 -37.37
C THR A 99 11.84 -15.37 -37.29
N ALA A 100 12.65 -16.38 -37.59
CA ALA A 100 12.26 -17.78 -37.48
C ALA A 100 11.99 -18.18 -36.00
N CYS A 101 12.70 -17.59 -35.06
CA CYS A 101 12.51 -17.80 -33.61
C CYS A 101 11.42 -16.93 -33.02
N GLY A 102 10.81 -16.01 -33.76
CA GLY A 102 9.79 -15.08 -33.26
C GLY A 102 10.34 -14.08 -32.21
N ARG A 103 11.62 -13.70 -32.31
CA ARG A 103 12.31 -12.81 -31.36
C ARG A 103 12.96 -11.62 -32.07
N ASP A 104 13.30 -10.60 -31.31
CA ASP A 104 14.11 -9.48 -31.79
C ASP A 104 15.52 -9.96 -32.18
N PRO A 105 16.18 -9.30 -33.18
CA PRO A 105 17.56 -9.59 -33.53
C PRO A 105 18.50 -9.41 -32.34
N LEU A 106 19.44 -10.38 -32.21
CA LEU A 106 20.51 -10.32 -31.21
C LEU A 106 21.41 -9.10 -31.44
N VAL A 107 21.96 -8.56 -30.35
CA VAL A 107 22.93 -7.46 -30.44
C VAL A 107 24.31 -8.00 -30.15
N PHE A 108 25.23 -7.83 -31.10
CA PHE A 108 26.63 -8.20 -30.97
C PHE A 108 27.50 -7.00 -30.68
N LEU A 109 28.27 -7.07 -29.58
CA LEU A 109 29.33 -6.13 -29.24
C LEU A 109 30.65 -6.71 -29.75
N PRO A 110 31.24 -6.16 -30.84
CA PRO A 110 32.54 -6.59 -31.29
C PRO A 110 33.59 -6.31 -30.23
N GLY A 111 34.56 -7.20 -30.08
CA GLY A 111 35.59 -7.03 -29.06
C GLY A 111 36.68 -8.06 -29.17
N PHE A 112 37.49 -8.13 -28.14
CA PHE A 112 38.57 -9.11 -28.00
C PHE A 112 38.95 -9.26 -26.51
N GLU A 113 39.51 -10.41 -26.18
CA GLU A 113 40.22 -10.66 -24.95
C GLU A 113 41.74 -10.45 -25.16
N ILE A 114 42.37 -9.70 -24.23
CA ILE A 114 43.81 -9.37 -24.27
C ILE A 114 44.46 -9.68 -22.93
N ASP A 115 45.70 -10.14 -22.92
CA ASP A 115 46.52 -10.43 -21.76
C ASP A 115 47.61 -9.36 -21.58
N ILE A 116 47.56 -8.59 -20.46
CA ILE A 116 48.60 -7.63 -20.05
C ILE A 116 49.36 -8.08 -18.80
N GLY A 117 49.33 -9.36 -18.48
CA GLY A 117 49.77 -9.99 -17.23
C GLY A 117 48.58 -10.53 -16.43
N TYR A 118 47.37 -10.16 -16.83
CA TYR A 118 46.07 -10.68 -16.51
C TYR A 118 45.10 -10.35 -17.67
N HIS A 119 43.98 -11.06 -17.73
CA HIS A 119 43.05 -10.97 -18.86
C HIS A 119 42.09 -9.80 -18.72
N LEU A 120 41.83 -9.14 -19.84
CA LEU A 120 40.88 -8.03 -19.97
C LEU A 120 40.02 -8.20 -21.23
N LEU A 121 38.76 -7.86 -21.13
CA LEU A 121 37.84 -7.79 -22.26
C LEU A 121 37.74 -6.34 -22.71
N CYS A 122 37.86 -6.13 -24.03
CA CYS A 122 37.66 -4.85 -24.68
C CYS A 122 36.44 -4.95 -25.60
N LEU A 123 35.38 -4.21 -25.32
CA LEU A 123 34.14 -4.24 -26.10
C LEU A 123 33.87 -2.87 -26.72
N PHE A 124 33.26 -2.89 -27.91
CA PHE A 124 32.95 -1.69 -28.69
C PHE A 124 31.46 -1.63 -29.02
N GLU A 125 31.01 -0.47 -29.58
CA GLU A 125 29.62 -0.22 -29.96
C GLU A 125 29.04 -1.37 -30.81
N PRO A 126 27.74 -1.65 -30.68
CA PRO A 126 27.07 -2.73 -31.39
C PRO A 126 27.35 -2.75 -32.87
N ALA A 127 27.80 -3.89 -33.37
CA ALA A 127 28.07 -4.09 -34.78
C ALA A 127 26.76 -4.09 -35.61
N ARG A 128 26.73 -3.28 -36.65
CA ARG A 128 25.64 -3.20 -37.64
C ARG A 128 26.06 -3.58 -39.03
N LYS A 129 27.34 -3.54 -39.29
CA LYS A 129 27.98 -3.84 -40.57
C LYS A 129 29.40 -4.31 -40.35
N GLN A 130 29.98 -4.94 -41.35
CA GLN A 130 31.35 -5.50 -41.37
C GLN A 130 32.40 -4.52 -40.80
N ARG A 131 32.36 -3.26 -41.23
CA ARG A 131 33.36 -2.25 -40.80
C ARG A 131 33.37 -1.96 -39.30
N ASP A 132 32.30 -2.31 -38.58
CA ASP A 132 32.25 -2.10 -37.15
C ASP A 132 33.16 -3.09 -36.39
N PHE A 133 33.44 -4.25 -36.99
CA PHE A 133 34.46 -5.21 -36.53
C PHE A 133 35.88 -4.77 -36.86
N GLU A 134 36.09 -3.98 -37.91
CA GLU A 134 37.43 -3.44 -38.29
C GLU A 134 38.04 -2.57 -37.20
N ASN A 135 37.20 -1.97 -36.31
CA ASN A 135 37.65 -1.20 -35.15
C ASN A 135 38.52 -2.04 -34.23
N CYS A 136 38.21 -3.33 -34.03
CA CYS A 136 39.02 -4.24 -33.22
C CYS A 136 40.45 -4.37 -33.79
N ASN A 137 40.59 -4.48 -35.11
CA ASN A 137 41.92 -4.52 -35.78
C ASN A 137 42.69 -3.22 -35.59
N ARG A 138 42.02 -2.05 -35.71
CA ARG A 138 42.65 -0.75 -35.56
C ARG A 138 43.18 -0.54 -34.13
N VAL A 139 42.35 -0.91 -33.16
CA VAL A 139 42.69 -0.80 -31.71
C VAL A 139 43.89 -1.70 -31.42
N LEU A 140 43.86 -2.96 -31.82
CA LEU A 140 44.94 -3.92 -31.60
C LEU A 140 46.24 -3.45 -32.28
N THR A 141 46.16 -2.89 -33.48
CA THR A 141 47.31 -2.29 -34.16
C THR A 141 47.86 -1.12 -33.40
N THR A 142 47.01 -0.20 -32.91
CA THR A 142 47.41 0.95 -32.07
C THR A 142 48.05 0.47 -30.75
N LEU A 143 47.59 -0.67 -30.21
CA LEU A 143 48.19 -1.29 -29.02
C LEU A 143 49.52 -1.99 -29.29
N GLY A 144 49.98 -2.01 -30.53
CA GLY A 144 51.25 -2.68 -30.91
C GLY A 144 51.10 -4.16 -31.34
N LEU A 145 49.88 -4.60 -31.60
CA LEU A 145 49.54 -5.94 -32.02
C LEU A 145 48.93 -5.94 -33.45
N PRO A 146 49.73 -5.66 -34.51
CA PRO A 146 49.27 -5.74 -35.90
C PRO A 146 48.91 -7.19 -36.27
N GLU A 147 48.09 -7.37 -37.29
CA GLU A 147 47.49 -8.65 -37.70
C GLU A 147 48.52 -9.78 -37.87
N ASP A 148 49.72 -9.52 -38.40
CA ASP A 148 50.80 -10.46 -38.63
C ASP A 148 51.54 -10.94 -37.36
N ARG A 149 51.33 -10.26 -36.23
CA ARG A 149 52.05 -10.53 -34.96
C ARG A 149 51.19 -11.03 -33.80
N ARG A 150 49.86 -10.98 -33.94
CA ARG A 150 48.91 -11.30 -32.86
C ARG A 150 49.00 -12.73 -32.35
N PHE A 151 49.39 -13.67 -33.19
CA PHE A 151 49.36 -15.10 -32.92
C PHE A 151 50.74 -15.75 -32.94
N GLU A 152 51.80 -14.95 -33.05
CA GLU A 152 53.16 -15.44 -32.94
C GLU A 152 53.45 -16.03 -31.55
N ARG A 153 54.17 -17.13 -31.49
CA ARG A 153 54.54 -17.78 -30.23
C ARG A 153 55.44 -16.85 -29.40
N GLY A 154 54.99 -16.43 -28.24
CA GLY A 154 55.66 -15.45 -27.42
C GLY A 154 55.40 -14.02 -27.87
N SER A 155 54.38 -13.81 -28.74
CA SER A 155 53.85 -12.52 -29.09
C SER A 155 53.27 -11.86 -27.85
N PRO A 156 53.91 -10.84 -27.34
CA PRO A 156 53.50 -10.30 -26.07
C PRO A 156 52.36 -9.31 -26.31
N CYS A 157 51.21 -9.68 -25.84
CA CYS A 157 50.24 -8.67 -25.42
C CYS A 157 50.88 -7.62 -24.49
N LEU A 158 52.09 -7.76 -24.17
CA LEU A 158 52.86 -7.10 -23.12
C LEU A 158 53.81 -6.01 -23.63
N LEU A 159 54.09 -5.90 -24.95
CA LEU A 159 55.05 -4.93 -25.48
C LEU A 159 54.38 -3.79 -26.20
N GLN A 160 54.70 -2.58 -25.82
CA GLN A 160 54.40 -1.39 -26.58
C GLN A 160 55.42 -1.19 -27.70
N HIS A 161 55.13 -0.30 -28.63
CA HIS A 161 55.94 0.04 -29.81
C HIS A 161 57.38 0.48 -29.49
N ASP A 162 57.64 0.90 -28.26
CA ASP A 162 58.94 1.35 -27.75
C ASP A 162 59.60 0.37 -26.76
N GLY A 163 59.11 -0.86 -26.70
CA GLY A 163 59.66 -1.89 -25.82
C GLY A 163 59.20 -1.84 -24.38
N GLN A 164 58.27 -0.92 -24.04
CA GLN A 164 57.66 -0.87 -22.73
C GLN A 164 56.44 -1.78 -22.61
N ARG A 165 56.18 -2.26 -21.43
CA ARG A 165 55.03 -3.14 -21.14
C ARG A 165 53.73 -2.34 -21.27
N LEU A 166 52.70 -2.94 -21.90
CA LEU A 166 51.35 -2.35 -21.96
C LEU A 166 50.78 -2.28 -20.56
N THR A 167 50.34 -1.10 -20.12
CA THR A 167 49.72 -0.85 -18.84
C THR A 167 48.21 -0.66 -18.98
N LEU A 168 47.42 -0.97 -17.89
CA LEU A 168 46.00 -0.74 -17.88
C LEU A 168 45.66 0.69 -18.24
N LYS A 169 46.38 1.68 -17.70
CA LYS A 169 46.16 3.12 -17.99
C LYS A 169 46.18 3.37 -19.50
N LYS A 170 47.24 2.91 -20.17
CA LYS A 170 47.40 3.08 -21.61
C LYS A 170 46.30 2.39 -22.40
N LEU A 171 45.89 1.19 -21.96
CA LEU A 171 44.77 0.44 -22.59
C LEU A 171 43.47 1.21 -22.45
N LEU A 172 43.18 1.77 -21.24
CA LEU A 172 41.98 2.58 -21.00
C LEU A 172 41.98 3.86 -21.86
N ASP A 173 43.09 4.58 -21.92
CA ASP A 173 43.25 5.80 -22.71
C ASP A 173 42.91 5.52 -24.18
N ILE A 174 43.42 4.42 -24.76
CA ILE A 174 43.13 4.04 -26.13
C ILE A 174 41.73 3.52 -26.31
N VAL A 175 41.33 2.44 -25.58
CA VAL A 175 40.07 1.76 -25.80
C VAL A 175 38.87 2.65 -25.43
N GLN A 176 38.91 3.30 -24.27
CA GLN A 176 37.81 4.12 -23.79
C GLN A 176 37.89 5.57 -24.27
N GLY A 177 39.12 6.14 -24.25
CA GLY A 177 39.34 7.54 -24.60
C GLY A 177 39.31 7.83 -26.12
N GLU A 178 40.04 7.04 -26.94
CA GLU A 178 40.15 7.28 -28.37
C GLU A 178 39.05 6.55 -29.16
N TYR A 179 38.73 5.30 -28.81
CA TYR A 179 37.81 4.41 -29.60
C TYR A 179 36.43 4.24 -28.98
N GLY A 180 36.15 4.85 -27.82
CA GLY A 180 34.82 4.85 -27.19
C GLY A 180 34.32 3.47 -26.74
N GLY A 181 35.25 2.52 -26.50
CA GLY A 181 34.93 1.20 -25.97
C GLY A 181 34.79 1.15 -24.45
N VAL A 182 34.71 -0.06 -23.91
CA VAL A 182 34.75 -0.35 -22.48
C VAL A 182 35.72 -1.50 -22.20
N VAL A 183 36.44 -1.40 -21.06
CA VAL A 183 37.36 -2.44 -20.59
C VAL A 183 36.77 -3.08 -19.34
N ILE A 184 36.76 -4.44 -19.30
CA ILE A 184 36.26 -5.25 -18.20
C ILE A 184 37.35 -6.23 -17.78
N GLY A 185 37.61 -6.38 -16.49
CA GLY A 185 38.52 -7.40 -15.97
C GLY A 185 37.92 -8.79 -16.14
N ALA A 186 38.54 -9.64 -17.00
CA ALA A 186 38.04 -10.99 -17.26
C ALA A 186 38.31 -11.91 -16.06
N HIS A 187 37.38 -12.83 -15.78
CA HIS A 187 37.46 -13.89 -14.76
C HIS A 187 38.41 -13.54 -13.58
N ALA A 188 38.19 -12.39 -12.94
CA ALA A 188 39.07 -11.76 -11.96
C ALA A 188 39.48 -12.67 -10.78
N ASP A 189 38.63 -13.66 -10.47
CA ASP A 189 38.79 -14.66 -9.41
C ASP A 189 39.51 -15.94 -9.84
N GLN A 190 40.06 -15.98 -11.07
CA GLN A 190 40.79 -17.12 -11.62
C GLN A 190 42.31 -16.84 -11.76
N ALA A 191 43.11 -17.86 -12.09
CA ALA A 191 44.57 -17.80 -12.18
C ALA A 191 45.12 -16.74 -13.17
N SER A 192 44.34 -16.37 -14.19
CA SER A 192 44.70 -15.32 -15.16
C SER A 192 43.98 -14.00 -14.86
N GLY A 193 43.32 -13.87 -13.69
CA GLY A 193 42.56 -12.70 -13.31
C GLY A 193 43.37 -11.67 -12.52
N ILE A 194 42.83 -10.46 -12.40
CA ILE A 194 43.47 -9.33 -11.71
C ILE A 194 43.76 -9.62 -10.23
N PHE A 195 42.96 -10.45 -9.55
CA PHE A 195 43.13 -10.77 -8.13
C PHE A 195 44.18 -11.84 -7.84
N GLU A 196 44.75 -12.49 -8.86
CA GLU A 196 45.77 -13.50 -8.67
C GLU A 196 47.05 -12.92 -8.03
N ASN A 197 47.40 -11.69 -8.39
CA ASN A 197 48.63 -11.08 -7.92
C ASN A 197 48.36 -9.70 -7.29
N THR A 198 48.81 -9.53 -6.06
CA THR A 198 48.73 -8.25 -5.32
C THR A 198 49.45 -7.08 -6.00
N ALA A 199 50.34 -7.35 -6.97
CA ALA A 199 50.97 -6.32 -7.78
C ALA A 199 49.96 -5.54 -8.65
N HIS A 200 48.80 -6.13 -8.94
CA HIS A 200 47.74 -5.51 -9.76
C HIS A 200 46.78 -4.61 -8.96
N LYS A 201 47.04 -4.36 -7.67
CA LYS A 201 46.18 -3.52 -6.83
C LYS A 201 46.01 -2.09 -7.34
N GLU A 202 47.10 -1.52 -7.94
CA GLU A 202 47.02 -0.17 -8.50
C GLU A 202 46.13 -0.11 -9.76
N ASP A 203 46.13 -1.17 -10.56
CA ASP A 203 45.25 -1.32 -11.70
C ASP A 203 43.80 -1.47 -11.24
N TYR A 204 43.55 -2.27 -10.18
CA TYR A 204 42.22 -2.35 -9.58
C TYR A 204 41.71 -1.01 -9.06
N ARG A 205 42.61 -0.18 -8.48
CA ARG A 205 42.26 1.17 -7.94
C ARG A 205 42.00 2.19 -9.05
N ASN A 206 42.33 1.90 -10.30
CA ASN A 206 42.11 2.80 -11.40
C ASN A 206 40.62 3.07 -11.61
N PRO A 207 40.11 4.33 -11.52
CA PRO A 207 38.69 4.65 -11.66
C PRO A 207 38.14 4.35 -13.05
N GLY A 208 38.99 4.23 -14.08
CA GLY A 208 38.57 3.86 -15.45
C GLY A 208 38.19 2.39 -15.58
N LEU A 209 38.59 1.50 -14.66
CA LEU A 209 38.18 0.10 -14.62
C LEU A 209 36.80 0.01 -13.92
N LEU A 210 35.71 0.03 -14.70
CA LEU A 210 34.36 0.13 -14.19
C LEU A 210 33.73 -1.22 -13.81
N ALA A 211 34.21 -2.32 -14.38
CA ALA A 211 33.63 -3.64 -14.14
C ALA A 211 34.67 -4.77 -14.14
N LEU A 212 34.34 -5.82 -13.39
CA LEU A 212 35.07 -7.07 -13.30
C LEU A 212 34.14 -8.25 -13.56
N GLU A 213 34.63 -9.29 -14.16
CA GLU A 213 33.94 -10.57 -14.29
C GLU A 213 34.36 -11.50 -13.16
N LEU A 214 33.38 -12.16 -12.53
CA LEU A 214 33.59 -13.22 -11.53
C LEU A 214 32.93 -14.51 -11.98
N THR A 215 33.52 -15.62 -11.60
CA THR A 215 33.06 -16.95 -12.04
C THR A 215 32.06 -17.58 -11.05
N LYS A 216 31.89 -17.00 -9.84
CA LYS A 216 31.02 -17.54 -8.79
C LYS A 216 30.07 -16.46 -8.22
N ASN A 217 28.84 -16.87 -7.90
CA ASN A 217 27.84 -16.07 -7.17
C ASN A 217 27.20 -16.94 -6.06
N PRO A 218 27.43 -16.66 -4.77
CA PRO A 218 28.23 -15.53 -4.24
C PRO A 218 29.73 -15.72 -4.50
N PRO A 219 30.51 -14.62 -4.55
CA PRO A 219 31.97 -14.71 -4.65
C PRO A 219 32.55 -15.32 -3.37
N ALA A 220 33.75 -15.93 -3.47
CA ALA A 220 34.45 -16.42 -2.28
C ALA A 220 34.78 -15.26 -1.31
N ASP A 221 34.77 -15.52 0.00
CA ASP A 221 34.88 -14.51 1.06
C ASP A 221 36.02 -13.51 0.85
N LYS A 222 37.22 -13.98 0.42
CA LYS A 222 38.36 -13.12 0.14
C LYS A 222 38.07 -12.08 -0.95
N TYR A 223 37.28 -12.44 -1.96
CA TYR A 223 36.91 -11.53 -3.06
C TYR A 223 35.73 -10.66 -2.68
N ALA A 224 34.79 -11.18 -1.89
CA ALA A 224 33.72 -10.39 -1.31
C ALA A 224 34.26 -9.22 -0.49
N GLN A 225 35.27 -9.45 0.36
CA GLN A 225 35.92 -8.39 1.15
C GLN A 225 36.66 -7.35 0.28
N ILE A 226 37.20 -7.75 -0.88
CA ILE A 226 37.79 -6.78 -1.83
C ILE A 226 36.69 -5.91 -2.44
N LEU A 227 35.60 -6.54 -2.88
CA LEU A 227 34.49 -5.85 -3.55
C LEU A 227 33.65 -4.97 -2.62
N SER A 228 33.58 -5.30 -1.32
CA SER A 228 32.93 -4.47 -0.30
C SER A 228 33.82 -3.33 0.22
N GLY A 229 35.11 -3.31 -0.12
CA GLY A 229 36.06 -2.31 0.37
C GLY A 229 36.58 -2.57 1.79
N GLU A 230 36.27 -3.73 2.38
CA GLU A 230 36.77 -4.14 3.70
C GLU A 230 38.25 -4.51 3.70
N ASN A 231 38.79 -4.85 2.50
CA ASN A 231 40.19 -5.20 2.36
C ASN A 231 41.02 -3.94 2.07
N ASP A 232 41.77 -3.46 3.06
CA ASP A 232 42.58 -2.24 3.00
C ASP A 232 43.65 -2.27 1.86
N HIS A 233 44.19 -3.44 1.50
CA HIS A 233 45.20 -3.56 0.45
C HIS A 233 44.61 -3.29 -0.95
N TRP A 234 43.32 -3.53 -1.15
CA TRP A 234 42.56 -3.34 -2.39
C TRP A 234 41.60 -2.16 -2.36
N ARG A 235 41.57 -1.40 -1.29
CA ARG A 235 40.63 -0.31 -1.08
C ARG A 235 40.75 0.78 -2.14
N ARG A 236 39.61 1.14 -2.73
CA ARG A 236 39.44 2.29 -3.64
C ARG A 236 38.95 3.50 -2.86
N GLU A 237 39.37 4.70 -3.28
CA GLU A 237 38.88 5.96 -2.71
C GLU A 237 37.48 6.30 -3.23
N ASN A 238 37.15 5.84 -4.45
CA ASN A 238 35.87 6.08 -5.13
C ASN A 238 35.04 4.79 -5.16
N SER A 239 33.89 4.83 -5.84
CA SER A 239 32.98 3.70 -6.01
C SER A 239 33.69 2.41 -6.44
N HIS A 240 33.27 1.27 -5.87
CA HIS A 240 33.78 -0.05 -6.26
C HIS A 240 33.36 -0.37 -7.70
N PRO A 241 34.19 -1.16 -8.45
CA PRO A 241 33.80 -1.59 -9.77
C PRO A 241 32.59 -2.53 -9.68
N ALA A 242 31.73 -2.44 -10.67
CA ALA A 242 30.67 -3.43 -10.84
C ALA A 242 31.27 -4.82 -11.01
N TRP A 243 30.56 -5.86 -10.61
CA TRP A 243 30.96 -7.21 -10.98
C TRP A 243 29.80 -7.92 -11.71
N ILE A 244 30.19 -8.62 -12.78
CA ILE A 244 29.29 -9.32 -13.70
C ILE A 244 29.70 -10.80 -13.79
N MET A 245 28.88 -11.58 -14.46
CA MET A 245 29.17 -12.96 -14.83
C MET A 245 28.97 -13.11 -16.33
N SER A 246 29.89 -13.81 -16.98
CA SER A 246 29.78 -14.25 -18.38
C SER A 246 30.20 -15.69 -18.49
N SER A 247 29.84 -16.34 -19.61
CA SER A 247 30.06 -17.77 -19.76
C SER A 247 31.51 -18.17 -20.01
N ASP A 248 32.35 -17.27 -20.52
CA ASP A 248 33.65 -17.59 -21.16
C ASP A 248 33.46 -18.76 -22.16
N ALA A 249 32.43 -18.58 -23.01
CA ALA A 249 31.93 -19.65 -23.87
C ALA A 249 32.96 -20.09 -24.90
N LYS A 250 33.17 -21.40 -24.98
CA LYS A 250 34.03 -22.10 -25.96
C LYS A 250 33.29 -23.28 -26.58
N SER A 251 31.97 -23.39 -26.38
CA SER A 251 31.14 -24.52 -26.78
C SER A 251 29.66 -24.14 -26.85
N LEU A 252 28.88 -24.84 -27.69
CA LEU A 252 27.42 -24.78 -27.69
C LEU A 252 26.77 -25.97 -26.97
N LYS A 253 27.56 -26.99 -26.54
CA LYS A 253 27.04 -28.25 -25.99
C LYS A 253 26.32 -28.04 -24.66
N GLN A 254 25.32 -28.89 -24.46
CA GLN A 254 24.48 -28.98 -23.28
C GLN A 254 24.70 -30.30 -22.55
N VAL A 255 24.34 -30.34 -21.28
CA VAL A 255 24.16 -31.56 -20.48
C VAL A 255 22.74 -31.54 -19.95
N ASP A 256 21.94 -32.57 -20.29
CA ASP A 256 20.52 -32.68 -19.90
C ASP A 256 19.68 -31.42 -20.22
N GLY A 257 19.94 -30.81 -21.39
CA GLY A 257 19.23 -29.60 -21.83
C GLY A 257 19.75 -28.28 -21.24
N ASN A 258 20.69 -28.31 -20.28
CA ASN A 258 21.30 -27.13 -19.66
C ASN A 258 22.71 -26.84 -20.22
N PRO A 259 23.14 -25.55 -20.26
CA PRO A 259 24.51 -25.21 -20.59
C PRO A 259 25.49 -25.87 -19.61
N ARG A 260 26.58 -26.40 -20.12
CA ARG A 260 27.70 -26.87 -19.28
C ARG A 260 28.73 -25.76 -19.05
N GLU A 261 29.65 -25.97 -18.11
CA GLU A 261 30.73 -25.03 -17.88
C GLU A 261 31.50 -24.74 -19.19
N ASN A 262 31.84 -23.47 -19.40
CA ASN A 262 32.45 -22.94 -20.63
C ASN A 262 31.57 -23.10 -21.88
N SER A 263 30.27 -23.26 -21.75
CA SER A 263 29.33 -23.19 -22.86
C SER A 263 28.47 -21.93 -22.82
N LEU A 264 28.04 -21.54 -24.01
CA LEU A 264 27.21 -20.36 -24.21
C LEU A 264 26.02 -20.35 -23.22
N GLY A 265 25.87 -19.24 -22.50
CA GLY A 265 24.77 -19.01 -21.55
C GLY A 265 24.90 -19.76 -20.22
N TYR A 266 26.02 -20.47 -19.95
CA TYR A 266 26.26 -21.10 -18.65
C TYR A 266 26.28 -20.08 -17.51
N ARG A 267 26.92 -18.93 -17.72
CA ARG A 267 26.86 -17.73 -16.89
C ARG A 267 26.40 -16.58 -17.77
N TYR A 268 25.66 -15.65 -17.15
CA TYR A 268 25.15 -14.46 -17.80
C TYR A 268 24.83 -13.40 -16.76
N THR A 269 24.60 -12.18 -17.22
CA THR A 269 24.19 -11.06 -16.37
C THR A 269 22.97 -10.38 -16.98
N TRP A 270 21.97 -10.13 -16.16
CA TRP A 270 20.91 -9.19 -16.53
C TRP A 270 21.42 -7.77 -16.33
N ILE A 271 21.41 -6.97 -17.41
CA ILE A 271 21.85 -5.56 -17.41
C ILE A 271 20.70 -4.68 -17.88
N LYS A 272 20.41 -3.62 -17.13
CA LYS A 272 19.31 -2.70 -17.40
C LYS A 272 19.80 -1.54 -18.27
N MET A 273 19.25 -1.42 -19.48
CA MET A 273 19.60 -0.40 -20.47
C MET A 273 18.38 -0.05 -21.33
N SER A 274 18.29 1.18 -21.83
CA SER A 274 17.27 1.56 -22.83
C SER A 274 17.57 0.92 -24.17
N LYS A 275 18.86 0.90 -24.51
CA LYS A 275 19.36 0.32 -25.74
C LYS A 275 20.74 -0.26 -25.49
N PRO A 276 21.03 -1.47 -26.02
CA PRO A 276 22.37 -2.01 -25.97
C PRO A 276 23.39 -1.04 -26.63
N SER A 277 24.36 -0.59 -25.84
CA SER A 277 25.40 0.33 -26.26
C SER A 277 26.53 0.35 -25.24
N ILE A 278 27.71 0.83 -25.63
CA ILE A 278 28.83 1.00 -24.69
C ILE A 278 28.49 2.02 -23.60
N ASN A 279 27.78 3.10 -23.97
CA ASN A 279 27.30 4.08 -22.96
C ASN A 279 26.32 3.45 -21.97
N GLY A 280 25.40 2.58 -22.45
CA GLY A 280 24.48 1.84 -21.58
C GLY A 280 25.21 0.95 -20.59
N LEU A 281 26.24 0.20 -21.06
CA LEU A 281 27.08 -0.64 -20.20
C LEU A 281 27.84 0.21 -19.17
N ARG A 282 28.49 1.31 -19.59
CA ARG A 282 29.24 2.18 -18.68
C ARG A 282 28.36 2.76 -17.57
N GLN A 283 27.16 3.23 -17.91
CA GLN A 283 26.20 3.71 -16.92
C GLN A 283 25.69 2.57 -16.01
N ALA A 284 25.44 1.38 -16.56
CA ALA A 284 25.05 0.23 -15.75
C ALA A 284 26.15 -0.20 -14.77
N PHE A 285 27.43 -0.03 -15.14
CA PHE A 285 28.55 -0.33 -14.25
C PHE A 285 28.71 0.74 -13.16
N LEU A 286 28.40 1.99 -13.43
CA LEU A 286 28.40 3.06 -12.42
C LEU A 286 27.25 2.91 -11.42
N ASP A 287 26.11 2.41 -11.88
CA ASP A 287 24.87 2.24 -11.08
C ASP A 287 24.51 0.75 -10.89
N HIS A 288 25.53 -0.09 -10.70
CA HIS A 288 25.42 -1.56 -10.72
C HIS A 288 24.40 -2.13 -9.70
N GLU A 289 24.21 -1.49 -8.56
CA GLU A 289 23.26 -1.93 -7.54
C GLU A 289 21.80 -1.96 -8.06
N SER A 290 21.45 -1.01 -8.94
CA SER A 290 20.11 -0.92 -9.53
C SER A 290 19.99 -1.55 -10.91
N ARG A 291 21.10 -1.64 -11.66
CA ARG A 291 21.11 -2.02 -13.07
C ARG A 291 21.69 -3.39 -13.38
N ILE A 292 22.25 -4.11 -12.40
CA ILE A 292 22.86 -5.42 -12.60
C ILE A 292 22.21 -6.45 -11.70
N ARG A 293 21.79 -7.58 -12.29
CA ARG A 293 21.32 -8.77 -11.58
C ARG A 293 22.05 -10.01 -12.11
N LYS A 294 22.41 -10.88 -11.21
CA LYS A 294 23.15 -12.11 -11.49
C LYS A 294 22.31 -13.30 -11.05
N PRO A 295 22.25 -14.40 -11.83
CA PRO A 295 21.54 -15.60 -11.42
C PRO A 295 22.17 -16.17 -10.15
N LYS A 296 21.35 -16.59 -9.17
CA LYS A 296 21.81 -17.28 -7.96
C LYS A 296 22.11 -18.74 -8.24
N ASP A 297 21.29 -19.37 -9.10
CA ASP A 297 21.44 -20.72 -9.60
C ASP A 297 21.25 -20.78 -11.11
N PHE A 298 22.01 -21.60 -11.80
CA PHE A 298 22.00 -21.70 -13.26
C PHE A 298 20.74 -22.36 -13.84
N THR A 299 19.84 -22.84 -13.00
CA THR A 299 18.63 -23.56 -13.38
C THR A 299 17.36 -22.72 -13.38
N GLU A 300 17.33 -21.54 -12.74
CA GLU A 300 16.16 -20.68 -12.67
C GLU A 300 16.31 -19.44 -13.55
N TYR A 301 15.50 -19.39 -14.61
CA TYR A 301 15.43 -18.32 -15.61
C TYR A 301 14.39 -17.24 -15.23
N GLU A 302 14.33 -16.80 -14.00
CA GLU A 302 13.39 -15.73 -13.66
C GLU A 302 13.86 -14.40 -14.25
N HIS A 303 13.01 -13.82 -15.10
CA HIS A 303 13.22 -12.45 -15.58
C HIS A 303 13.07 -11.49 -14.39
N PRO A 304 14.00 -10.53 -14.20
CA PRO A 304 13.94 -9.64 -13.02
C PRO A 304 12.63 -8.87 -12.85
N ASP A 305 11.87 -8.65 -13.93
CA ASP A 305 10.56 -8.02 -13.86
C ASP A 305 9.44 -8.97 -13.37
N GLU A 306 9.61 -10.29 -13.44
CA GLU A 306 8.64 -11.26 -12.91
C GLU A 306 8.59 -11.29 -11.38
N GLU A 307 9.64 -10.81 -10.72
CA GLU A 307 9.69 -10.61 -9.26
C GLU A 307 8.79 -9.43 -8.80
N VAL A 308 8.37 -8.56 -9.73
CA VAL A 308 7.63 -7.34 -9.42
C VAL A 308 6.15 -7.61 -9.30
N LYS A 309 5.70 -8.10 -8.14
CA LYS A 309 4.28 -8.25 -7.78
C LYS A 309 3.80 -7.01 -7.03
N ARG A 310 3.56 -5.93 -7.73
CA ARG A 310 3.05 -4.66 -7.17
C ARG A 310 2.21 -3.91 -8.19
N PRO A 311 1.27 -3.06 -7.74
CA PRO A 311 0.51 -2.21 -8.66
C PRO A 311 1.44 -1.19 -9.33
N VAL A 312 1.24 -0.97 -10.63
CA VAL A 312 1.99 0.02 -11.42
C VAL A 312 1.07 0.76 -12.39
N ILE A 313 1.40 2.01 -12.64
CA ILE A 313 0.88 2.79 -13.76
C ILE A 313 1.79 2.49 -14.96
N ASP A 314 1.27 1.79 -15.97
CA ASP A 314 2.03 1.42 -17.16
C ASP A 314 2.15 2.58 -18.14
N SER A 315 1.07 3.32 -18.35
CA SER A 315 1.10 4.49 -19.22
C SER A 315 -0.02 5.49 -18.91
N ILE A 316 0.19 6.74 -19.35
CA ILE A 316 -0.84 7.75 -19.49
C ILE A 316 -0.90 8.24 -20.93
N SER A 317 -2.10 8.38 -21.49
CA SER A 317 -2.34 9.10 -22.73
C SER A 317 -3.41 10.16 -22.54
N PHE A 318 -3.26 11.29 -23.19
CA PHE A 318 -4.23 12.38 -23.17
C PHE A 318 -4.45 12.92 -24.57
N LYS A 319 -5.70 13.26 -24.86
CA LYS A 319 -6.15 13.78 -26.15
C LYS A 319 -6.99 15.02 -25.97
N CYS A 320 -6.97 15.88 -26.98
CA CYS A 320 -7.77 17.11 -27.05
C CYS A 320 -7.63 18.02 -25.81
N ALA A 321 -6.49 17.98 -25.11
CA ALA A 321 -6.19 18.93 -24.04
C ALA A 321 -5.76 20.28 -24.62
N SER A 322 -6.20 21.39 -23.99
CA SER A 322 -5.85 22.72 -24.49
C SER A 322 -4.39 23.09 -24.22
N PHE A 323 -3.79 22.58 -23.13
CA PHE A 323 -2.45 22.95 -22.66
C PHE A 323 -1.34 21.93 -23.03
N LEU A 324 -1.65 20.66 -23.22
CA LEU A 324 -0.72 19.64 -23.67
C LEU A 324 -1.09 19.17 -25.07
N LYS A 325 -0.09 18.80 -25.88
CA LYS A 325 -0.30 18.11 -27.15
C LYS A 325 -0.73 16.67 -26.89
N ASP A 326 -1.47 16.07 -27.82
CA ASP A 326 -1.85 14.66 -27.75
C ASP A 326 -0.60 13.77 -27.70
N GLU A 327 -0.35 13.12 -26.58
CA GLU A 327 0.86 12.34 -26.29
C GLU A 327 0.52 11.10 -25.49
N THR A 328 1.45 10.15 -25.48
CA THR A 328 1.41 8.96 -24.60
C THR A 328 2.75 8.80 -23.93
N LEU A 329 2.78 8.74 -22.60
CA LEU A 329 3.94 8.42 -21.79
C LEU A 329 3.83 6.99 -21.27
N ASN A 330 4.88 6.20 -21.48
CA ASN A 330 4.98 4.84 -20.94
C ASN A 330 5.98 4.83 -19.80
N PHE A 331 5.54 4.42 -18.61
CA PHE A 331 6.37 4.48 -17.40
C PHE A 331 7.11 3.17 -17.12
N SER A 332 8.25 3.31 -16.45
CA SER A 332 8.94 2.20 -15.81
C SER A 332 8.22 1.81 -14.50
N PRO A 333 8.23 0.54 -14.10
CA PRO A 333 7.75 0.15 -12.77
C PRO A 333 8.62 0.67 -11.60
N SER A 334 9.72 1.37 -11.88
CA SER A 334 10.66 1.90 -10.89
C SER A 334 10.61 3.43 -10.80
N LEU A 335 11.72 4.15 -11.06
CA LEU A 335 11.80 5.61 -10.98
C LEU A 335 11.58 6.26 -12.35
N ASN A 336 10.60 7.15 -12.41
CA ASN A 336 10.28 7.97 -13.58
C ASN A 336 10.41 9.46 -13.24
N CYS A 337 11.15 10.21 -14.06
CA CYS A 337 11.34 11.65 -13.89
C CYS A 337 10.78 12.42 -15.07
N ILE A 338 9.86 13.34 -14.81
CA ILE A 338 9.35 14.29 -15.80
C ILE A 338 10.10 15.60 -15.60
N ILE A 339 10.86 16.04 -16.61
CA ILE A 339 11.68 17.24 -16.56
C ILE A 339 11.22 18.28 -17.60
N GLY A 340 11.60 19.54 -17.41
CA GLY A 340 11.24 20.60 -18.39
C GLY A 340 11.33 21.99 -17.75
N GLY A 341 11.32 23.01 -18.55
CA GLY A 341 11.30 24.41 -18.12
C GLY A 341 10.02 24.76 -17.35
N ARG A 342 9.96 25.95 -16.76
CA ARG A 342 8.73 26.47 -16.15
C ARG A 342 7.64 26.62 -17.21
N GLY A 343 6.41 26.19 -16.90
CA GLY A 343 5.27 26.25 -17.82
C GLY A 343 5.27 25.20 -18.94
N SER A 344 6.18 24.21 -18.94
CA SER A 344 6.21 23.16 -19.98
C SER A 344 5.16 22.05 -19.83
N GLY A 345 4.41 22.01 -18.72
CA GLY A 345 3.34 21.03 -18.51
C GLY A 345 3.66 19.86 -17.59
N LYS A 346 4.85 19.82 -16.96
CA LYS A 346 5.24 18.75 -16.02
C LYS A 346 4.18 18.43 -14.96
N SER A 347 3.84 19.45 -14.15
CA SER A 347 2.84 19.31 -13.09
C SER A 347 1.45 19.00 -13.65
N THR A 348 1.13 19.45 -14.88
CA THR A 348 -0.14 19.14 -15.53
C THR A 348 -0.28 17.64 -15.82
N VAL A 349 0.80 16.97 -16.25
CA VAL A 349 0.78 15.51 -16.47
C VAL A 349 0.50 14.76 -15.15
N LEU A 350 1.11 15.17 -14.03
CA LEU A 350 0.88 14.57 -12.73
C LEU A 350 -0.57 14.78 -12.24
N GLU A 351 -1.10 15.98 -12.46
CA GLU A 351 -2.50 16.27 -12.11
C GLU A 351 -3.50 15.52 -13.03
N TYR A 352 -3.15 15.28 -14.30
CA TYR A 352 -3.95 14.42 -15.18
C TYR A 352 -3.97 12.96 -14.68
N LEU A 353 -2.83 12.45 -14.20
CA LEU A 353 -2.81 11.14 -13.51
C LEU A 353 -3.72 11.15 -12.28
N ARG A 354 -3.64 12.20 -11.45
CA ARG A 354 -4.47 12.36 -10.26
C ARG A 354 -5.96 12.34 -10.62
N ILE A 355 -6.38 13.13 -11.60
CA ILE A 355 -7.77 13.23 -12.04
C ILE A 355 -8.26 11.89 -12.60
N ALA A 356 -7.47 11.23 -13.44
CA ALA A 356 -7.87 9.95 -14.08
C ALA A 356 -7.91 8.75 -13.12
N LEU A 357 -7.26 8.86 -11.96
CA LEU A 357 -7.24 7.83 -10.92
C LEU A 357 -8.07 8.21 -9.68
N GLY A 358 -8.92 9.24 -9.77
CA GLY A 358 -9.87 9.62 -8.72
C GLY A 358 -9.23 10.24 -7.47
N GLY A 359 -8.00 10.76 -7.58
CA GLY A 359 -7.28 11.41 -6.47
C GLY A 359 -7.64 12.89 -6.28
N ASP A 360 -8.74 13.36 -6.86
CA ASP A 360 -9.23 14.74 -6.84
C ASP A 360 -10.47 14.95 -5.95
N ASP A 361 -10.71 14.04 -4.98
CA ASP A 361 -11.78 14.14 -3.99
C ASP A 361 -11.60 15.39 -3.10
N GLU A 362 -12.64 16.22 -3.04
CA GLU A 362 -12.63 17.49 -2.30
C GLU A 362 -12.38 17.33 -0.82
N ASP A 363 -12.84 16.23 -0.22
CA ASP A 363 -12.64 15.95 1.21
C ASP A 363 -11.17 15.65 1.57
N CYS A 364 -10.35 15.32 0.57
CA CYS A 364 -8.94 14.94 0.72
C CYS A 364 -7.95 16.05 0.36
N LEU A 365 -8.44 17.20 -0.12
CA LEU A 365 -7.62 18.29 -0.64
C LEU A 365 -7.66 19.53 0.26
N ASP A 366 -6.50 20.18 0.45
CA ASP A 366 -6.47 21.56 0.97
C ASP A 366 -7.03 22.55 -0.07
N SER A 367 -7.38 23.76 0.36
CA SER A 367 -8.01 24.78 -0.47
C SER A 367 -7.16 25.17 -1.70
N VAL A 368 -5.85 25.20 -1.53
CA VAL A 368 -4.92 25.60 -2.60
C VAL A 368 -4.77 24.50 -3.65
N SER A 369 -4.69 23.24 -3.19
CA SER A 369 -4.69 22.07 -4.09
C SER A 369 -6.00 21.97 -4.85
N HIS A 370 -7.12 22.29 -4.22
CA HIS A 370 -8.43 22.33 -4.87
C HIS A 370 -8.45 23.38 -6.00
N GLU A 371 -8.03 24.62 -5.76
CA GLU A 371 -7.96 25.67 -6.79
C GLU A 371 -7.03 25.27 -7.95
N LYS A 372 -5.88 24.63 -7.64
CA LYS A 372 -4.95 24.11 -8.65
C LYS A 372 -5.64 23.08 -9.55
N ILE A 373 -6.33 22.11 -8.98
CA ILE A 373 -7.03 21.06 -9.72
C ILE A 373 -8.15 21.64 -10.57
N GLN A 374 -8.93 22.59 -10.06
CA GLN A 374 -9.98 23.25 -10.84
C GLN A 374 -9.40 23.99 -12.07
N ARG A 375 -8.27 24.66 -11.89
CA ARG A 375 -7.54 25.29 -13.00
C ARG A 375 -7.07 24.25 -14.02
N ILE A 376 -6.55 23.11 -13.57
CA ILE A 376 -6.10 22.04 -14.46
C ILE A 376 -7.31 21.39 -15.19
N LYS A 377 -8.43 21.15 -14.51
CA LYS A 377 -9.68 20.67 -15.15
C LYS A 377 -10.17 21.64 -16.24
N SER A 378 -9.87 22.95 -16.10
CA SER A 378 -10.23 23.90 -17.14
C SER A 378 -9.51 23.67 -18.48
N THR A 379 -8.35 22.98 -18.47
CA THR A 379 -7.60 22.60 -19.69
C THR A 379 -8.18 21.39 -20.42
N LEU A 380 -9.15 20.71 -19.81
CA LEU A 380 -9.83 19.51 -20.32
C LEU A 380 -11.28 19.80 -20.79
N LYS A 381 -11.62 21.08 -21.05
CA LYS A 381 -12.97 21.48 -21.48
C LYS A 381 -13.21 21.33 -22.97
N GLU A 382 -12.20 21.05 -23.75
CA GLU A 382 -12.32 20.87 -25.20
C GLU A 382 -13.17 19.63 -25.53
N PRO A 383 -14.00 19.68 -26.56
CA PRO A 383 -14.80 18.53 -27.00
C PRO A 383 -13.90 17.34 -27.35
N GLY A 384 -14.17 16.19 -26.75
CA GLY A 384 -13.36 14.97 -26.94
C GLY A 384 -12.11 14.91 -26.07
N ALA A 385 -11.97 15.80 -25.08
CA ALA A 385 -10.90 15.69 -24.09
C ALA A 385 -11.02 14.37 -23.32
N GLU A 386 -9.95 13.60 -23.32
CA GLU A 386 -9.89 12.27 -22.72
C GLU A 386 -8.51 12.01 -22.11
N ILE A 387 -8.50 11.39 -20.96
CA ILE A 387 -7.29 10.87 -20.33
C ILE A 387 -7.48 9.36 -20.13
N ARG A 388 -6.50 8.58 -20.56
CA ARG A 388 -6.47 7.12 -20.37
C ARG A 388 -5.22 6.75 -19.59
N VAL A 389 -5.38 5.94 -18.54
CA VAL A 389 -4.28 5.42 -17.72
C VAL A 389 -4.33 3.91 -17.74
N ARG A 390 -3.29 3.26 -18.27
CA ARG A 390 -3.14 1.81 -18.11
C ARG A 390 -2.57 1.51 -16.74
N TRP A 391 -3.31 0.70 -16.03
CA TRP A 391 -3.02 0.24 -14.67
C TRP A 391 -2.78 -1.26 -14.67
N LYS A 392 -1.78 -1.70 -13.96
CA LYS A 392 -1.53 -3.12 -13.72
C LYS A 392 -1.57 -3.38 -12.22
N SER A 393 -2.42 -4.32 -11.79
CA SER A 393 -2.55 -4.70 -10.39
C SER A 393 -1.36 -5.55 -9.92
N ASP A 394 -1.25 -5.78 -8.61
CA ASP A 394 -0.28 -6.70 -7.99
C ASP A 394 -0.47 -8.16 -8.43
N GLN A 395 -1.67 -8.53 -8.90
CA GLN A 395 -1.98 -9.83 -9.47
C GLN A 395 -1.69 -9.92 -10.98
N GLY A 396 -1.23 -8.82 -11.59
CA GLY A 396 -0.91 -8.76 -13.01
C GLY A 396 -2.11 -8.49 -13.93
N VAL A 397 -3.29 -8.18 -13.38
CA VAL A 397 -4.45 -7.77 -14.18
C VAL A 397 -4.22 -6.35 -14.72
N GLU A 398 -4.44 -6.19 -16.02
CA GLU A 398 -4.28 -4.92 -16.73
C GLU A 398 -5.65 -4.30 -17.01
N ASP A 399 -5.88 -3.08 -16.53
CA ASP A 399 -7.09 -2.31 -16.74
C ASP A 399 -6.74 -0.94 -17.34
N THR A 400 -7.67 -0.34 -18.10
CA THR A 400 -7.53 1.01 -18.60
C THR A 400 -8.55 1.92 -17.90
N MET A 401 -8.06 2.79 -17.04
CA MET A 401 -8.86 3.83 -16.39
C MET A 401 -9.07 4.98 -17.38
N VAL A 402 -10.27 5.49 -17.47
CA VAL A 402 -10.64 6.54 -18.44
C VAL A 402 -11.32 7.68 -17.71
N TRP A 403 -10.82 8.90 -17.93
CA TRP A 403 -11.51 10.11 -17.60
C TRP A 403 -11.98 10.80 -18.89
N SER A 404 -13.23 11.22 -18.93
CA SER A 404 -13.82 12.01 -20.01
C SER A 404 -14.82 13.03 -19.46
N SER A 405 -15.48 13.78 -20.32
CA SER A 405 -16.59 14.67 -19.93
C SER A 405 -17.77 13.94 -19.28
N GLU A 406 -17.89 12.63 -19.46
CA GLU A 406 -18.91 11.78 -18.86
C GLU A 406 -18.53 11.31 -17.43
N GLY A 407 -17.30 11.51 -17.03
CA GLY A 407 -16.78 11.13 -15.70
C GLY A 407 -15.66 10.10 -15.75
N LEU A 408 -15.44 9.44 -14.59
CA LEU A 408 -14.46 8.37 -14.41
C LEU A 408 -15.06 7.01 -14.73
N GLY A 409 -14.31 6.15 -15.40
CA GLY A 409 -14.71 4.79 -15.72
C GLY A 409 -13.53 3.87 -15.98
N VAL A 410 -13.81 2.58 -16.18
CA VAL A 410 -12.85 1.56 -16.62
C VAL A 410 -13.28 1.03 -17.97
N GLU A 411 -12.37 0.96 -18.94
CA GLU A 411 -12.68 0.55 -20.31
C GLU A 411 -13.27 -0.88 -20.33
N GLY A 412 -14.46 -1.02 -20.92
CA GLY A 412 -15.12 -2.32 -21.04
C GLY A 412 -15.79 -2.84 -19.76
N ILE A 413 -15.76 -2.09 -18.66
CA ILE A 413 -16.37 -2.48 -17.38
C ILE A 413 -17.37 -1.41 -16.95
N GLN A 414 -18.60 -1.84 -16.64
CA GLN A 414 -19.61 -0.96 -16.05
C GLN A 414 -19.49 -1.04 -14.52
N LEU A 415 -19.02 0.04 -13.89
CA LEU A 415 -18.89 0.13 -12.44
C LEU A 415 -20.23 0.52 -11.81
N GLU A 416 -20.64 -0.16 -10.75
CA GLU A 416 -21.82 0.19 -9.95
C GLU A 416 -21.58 1.45 -9.14
N ASP A 417 -20.39 1.58 -8.54
CA ASP A 417 -19.96 2.75 -7.76
C ASP A 417 -18.51 3.14 -8.14
N PRO A 418 -18.35 4.01 -9.15
CA PRO A 418 -17.03 4.49 -9.55
C PRO A 418 -16.27 5.19 -8.43
N ALA A 419 -16.94 5.96 -7.57
CA ALA A 419 -16.27 6.72 -6.52
C ALA A 419 -15.57 5.81 -5.51
N THR A 420 -16.26 4.77 -5.04
CA THR A 420 -15.66 3.77 -4.12
C THR A 420 -14.56 2.97 -4.80
N PHE A 421 -14.72 2.58 -6.07
CA PHE A 421 -13.69 1.87 -6.81
C PHE A 421 -12.39 2.68 -6.90
N PHE A 422 -12.45 3.92 -7.35
CA PHE A 422 -11.26 4.77 -7.52
C PHE A 422 -10.61 5.17 -6.20
N LYS A 423 -11.39 5.38 -5.12
CA LYS A 423 -10.86 5.57 -3.76
C LYS A 423 -10.07 4.36 -3.24
N GLY A 424 -10.40 3.16 -3.71
CA GLY A 424 -9.72 1.92 -3.35
C GLY A 424 -8.40 1.67 -4.08
N LEU A 425 -8.05 2.46 -5.09
CA LEU A 425 -6.80 2.29 -5.81
C LEU A 425 -5.59 2.63 -4.93
N PRO A 426 -4.59 1.74 -4.82
CA PRO A 426 -3.42 1.97 -4.00
C PRO A 426 -2.42 2.91 -4.71
N VAL A 427 -2.77 4.17 -4.88
CA VAL A 427 -1.93 5.21 -5.46
C VAL A 427 -1.89 6.42 -4.56
N SER A 428 -0.72 7.07 -4.45
CA SER A 428 -0.54 8.25 -3.60
C SER A 428 -0.08 9.43 -4.45
N PHE A 429 -0.71 10.61 -4.25
CA PHE A 429 -0.40 11.85 -4.95
C PHE A 429 -0.01 12.94 -3.97
N TYR A 430 1.14 13.58 -4.18
CA TYR A 430 1.60 14.70 -3.38
C TYR A 430 2.03 15.85 -4.29
N SER A 431 1.33 16.97 -4.21
CA SER A 431 1.77 18.21 -4.82
C SER A 431 2.80 18.91 -3.93
N GLN A 432 3.61 19.80 -4.49
CA GLN A 432 4.53 20.65 -3.75
C GLN A 432 3.87 21.31 -2.52
N GLN A 433 2.68 21.87 -2.69
CA GLN A 433 1.94 22.54 -1.63
C GLN A 433 1.42 21.55 -0.56
N GLN A 434 1.05 20.34 -0.95
CA GLN A 434 0.67 19.31 0.01
C GLN A 434 1.83 18.85 0.88
N LEU A 435 3.05 18.76 0.32
CA LEU A 435 4.25 18.48 1.13
C LEU A 435 4.51 19.62 2.12
N ASN A 436 4.41 20.88 1.67
CA ASN A 436 4.57 22.04 2.53
C ASN A 436 3.49 22.13 3.62
N SER A 437 2.24 21.76 3.30
CA SER A 437 1.13 21.76 4.28
C SER A 437 1.26 20.67 5.34
N LEU A 438 1.96 19.56 5.05
CA LEU A 438 2.34 18.57 6.08
C LEU A 438 3.27 19.17 7.14
N THR A 439 3.84 20.31 6.86
CA THR A 439 4.95 20.90 7.59
C THR A 439 4.70 22.34 8.08
N ALA A 440 3.71 23.05 7.55
CA ALA A 440 3.39 24.43 7.93
C ALA A 440 2.77 24.51 9.32
N SER A 441 3.27 25.43 10.18
CA SER A 441 2.93 25.46 11.61
C SER A 441 2.26 26.76 12.11
N GLU A 442 1.76 27.64 11.21
CA GLU A 442 1.41 29.02 11.61
C GLU A 442 -0.08 29.31 11.82
N SER A 443 -0.99 28.35 11.58
CA SER A 443 -2.43 28.58 11.81
C SER A 443 -3.06 27.42 12.57
N PRO A 444 -3.98 27.67 13.51
CA PRO A 444 -4.73 26.60 14.21
C PRO A 444 -5.48 25.65 13.26
N LYS A 445 -5.84 26.12 12.07
CA LYS A 445 -6.44 25.27 11.02
C LYS A 445 -5.42 24.36 10.35
N ASP A 446 -4.19 24.86 10.19
CA ASP A 446 -3.11 24.12 9.51
C ASP A 446 -2.53 23.04 10.44
N GLY A 447 -2.45 23.29 11.76
CA GLY A 447 -2.02 22.29 12.74
C GLY A 447 -2.92 21.05 12.78
N LYS A 448 -4.24 21.22 12.66
CA LYS A 448 -5.19 20.09 12.59
C LYS A 448 -5.03 19.27 11.30
N PHE A 449 -4.82 19.95 10.18
CA PHE A 449 -4.57 19.29 8.90
C PHE A 449 -3.26 18.51 8.93
N GLN A 450 -2.21 19.08 9.50
CA GLN A 450 -0.90 18.44 9.67
C GLN A 450 -0.99 17.17 10.52
N ALA A 451 -1.60 17.24 11.70
CA ALA A 451 -1.79 16.08 12.59
C ALA A 451 -2.60 14.96 11.91
N ARG A 452 -3.66 15.32 11.19
CA ARG A 452 -4.48 14.37 10.42
C ARG A 452 -3.67 13.71 9.32
N ARG A 453 -2.91 14.48 8.52
CA ARG A 453 -2.11 13.95 7.42
C ARG A 453 -0.97 13.06 7.90
N LEU A 454 -0.28 13.43 8.96
CA LEU A 454 0.77 12.60 9.54
C LEU A 454 0.19 11.25 10.04
N ARG A 455 -1.00 11.29 10.61
CA ARG A 455 -1.73 10.07 11.01
C ARG A 455 -2.12 9.22 9.80
N GLU A 456 -2.66 9.83 8.74
CA GLU A 456 -2.99 9.12 7.49
C GLU A 456 -1.76 8.45 6.86
N LEU A 457 -0.61 9.10 6.92
CA LEU A 457 0.65 8.53 6.44
C LEU A 457 1.06 7.28 7.24
N ILE A 458 0.97 7.32 8.55
CA ILE A 458 1.29 6.16 9.40
C ILE A 458 0.23 5.07 9.22
N ASP A 459 -1.05 5.41 9.17
CA ASP A 459 -2.14 4.47 8.95
C ASP A 459 -2.00 3.74 7.59
N GLY A 460 -1.38 4.37 6.59
CA GLY A 460 -1.07 3.77 5.29
C GLY A 460 -0.16 2.53 5.34
N PHE A 461 0.68 2.37 6.38
CA PHE A 461 1.53 1.18 6.53
C PHE A 461 0.76 -0.10 6.89
N ASN A 462 -0.42 0.03 7.52
CA ASN A 462 -1.27 -1.08 7.96
C ASN A 462 -2.76 -0.82 7.62
N SER A 463 -3.04 -0.22 6.48
CA SER A 463 -4.35 0.30 6.10
C SER A 463 -5.48 -0.75 6.15
N SER A 464 -5.27 -1.96 5.65
CA SER A 464 -6.28 -3.03 5.67
C SER A 464 -6.73 -3.41 7.07
N SER A 465 -5.78 -3.62 7.98
CA SER A 465 -6.06 -3.96 9.38
C SER A 465 -6.72 -2.81 10.14
N LEU A 466 -6.29 -1.57 9.88
CA LEU A 466 -6.87 -0.39 10.51
C LEU A 466 -8.28 -0.10 10.00
N ASN A 467 -8.57 -0.29 8.72
CA ASN A 467 -9.90 -0.11 8.17
C ASN A 467 -10.88 -1.13 8.76
N GLN A 468 -10.47 -2.39 8.89
CA GLN A 468 -11.29 -3.40 9.56
C GLN A 468 -11.61 -3.00 11.02
N LEU A 469 -10.62 -2.52 11.78
CA LEU A 469 -10.84 -2.06 13.16
C LEU A 469 -11.73 -0.81 13.23
N ARG A 470 -11.68 0.08 12.24
CA ARG A 470 -12.60 1.22 12.14
C ARG A 470 -14.03 0.79 11.84
N ASP A 471 -14.21 -0.24 11.01
CA ASP A 471 -15.53 -0.81 10.74
C ASP A 471 -16.07 -1.54 11.98
N ASP A 472 -15.23 -2.27 12.72
CA ASP A 472 -15.59 -2.86 14.00
C ASP A 472 -16.06 -1.79 15.01
N GLU A 473 -15.34 -0.65 15.11
CA GLU A 473 -15.72 0.50 15.94
C GLU A 473 -17.07 1.09 15.52
N LYS A 474 -17.26 1.33 14.20
CA LYS A 474 -18.53 1.85 13.66
C LYS A 474 -19.71 0.93 13.94
N ASN A 475 -19.52 -0.37 13.98
CA ASN A 475 -20.57 -1.35 14.27
C ASN A 475 -20.86 -1.42 15.78
N LEU A 476 -19.84 -1.34 16.64
CA LEU A 476 -19.98 -1.42 18.08
C LEU A 476 -20.68 -0.20 18.70
N VAL A 477 -20.41 0.99 18.20
CA VAL A 477 -20.97 2.24 18.78
C VAL A 477 -22.50 2.27 18.78
N PRO A 478 -23.22 1.98 17.67
CA PRO A 478 -24.68 1.88 17.68
C PRO A 478 -25.21 0.80 18.64
N GLU A 479 -24.54 -0.36 18.72
CA GLU A 479 -24.92 -1.43 19.62
C GLU A 479 -24.79 -1.05 21.09
N ILE A 480 -23.76 -0.24 21.43
CA ILE A 480 -23.58 0.33 22.77
C ILE A 480 -24.70 1.30 23.06
N HIS A 481 -25.03 2.22 22.13
CA HIS A 481 -26.13 3.16 22.30
C HIS A 481 -27.46 2.44 22.52
N GLU A 482 -27.75 1.35 21.79
CA GLU A 482 -28.95 0.54 21.98
C GLU A 482 -28.96 -0.13 23.37
N ALA A 483 -27.84 -0.71 23.79
CA ALA A 483 -27.70 -1.34 25.10
C ALA A 483 -27.93 -0.34 26.25
N PHE A 484 -27.38 0.86 26.12
CA PHE A 484 -27.62 1.94 27.08
C PHE A 484 -29.07 2.43 27.10
N ALA A 485 -29.73 2.53 25.96
CA ALA A 485 -31.15 2.90 25.91
C ALA A 485 -32.00 1.87 26.68
N LYS A 486 -31.68 0.58 26.53
CA LYS A 486 -32.33 -0.51 27.29
C LYS A 486 -32.02 -0.42 28.78
N GLN A 487 -30.78 -0.14 29.18
CA GLN A 487 -30.40 0.05 30.58
C GLN A 487 -31.09 1.25 31.24
N LYS A 488 -31.22 2.37 30.51
CA LYS A 488 -32.00 3.52 30.98
C LYS A 488 -33.46 3.13 31.24
N ARG A 489 -34.05 2.39 30.27
CA ARG A 489 -35.44 1.92 30.41
C ARG A 489 -35.60 1.00 31.62
N GLU A 490 -34.68 0.11 31.86
CA GLU A 490 -34.64 -0.79 33.02
C GLU A 490 -34.62 0.01 34.34
N ASN A 491 -33.75 1.02 34.43
CA ASN A 491 -33.67 1.88 35.62
C ASN A 491 -34.98 2.67 35.87
N GLU A 492 -35.63 3.19 34.81
CA GLU A 492 -36.93 3.84 34.87
C GLU A 492 -38.01 2.86 35.38
N LEU A 493 -38.01 1.63 34.85
CA LEU A 493 -38.95 0.57 35.29
C LEU A 493 -38.72 0.18 36.75
N LYS A 494 -37.47 0.01 37.19
CA LYS A 494 -37.14 -0.26 38.62
C LYS A 494 -37.60 0.88 39.56
N TYR A 495 -37.49 2.12 39.14
CA TYR A 495 -38.01 3.24 39.87
C TYR A 495 -39.56 3.23 39.96
N GLN A 496 -40.24 3.00 38.84
CA GLN A 496 -41.69 2.86 38.78
C GLN A 496 -42.17 1.71 39.65
N TYR A 497 -41.49 0.55 39.61
CA TYR A 497 -41.80 -0.58 40.46
C TYR A 497 -41.77 -0.22 41.95
N ARG A 498 -40.72 0.44 42.41
CA ARG A 498 -40.61 0.83 43.83
C ARG A 498 -41.73 1.77 44.24
N LYS A 499 -42.11 2.72 43.39
CA LYS A 499 -43.23 3.66 43.65
C LYS A 499 -44.56 2.93 43.73
N VAL A 500 -44.87 2.07 42.77
CA VAL A 500 -46.10 1.26 42.74
C VAL A 500 -46.15 0.30 43.94
N LEU A 501 -45.02 -0.33 44.28
CA LEU A 501 -44.94 -1.22 45.47
C LEU A 501 -45.22 -0.47 46.78
N GLN A 502 -44.75 0.78 46.92
CA GLN A 502 -45.05 1.59 48.09
C GLN A 502 -46.58 1.92 48.18
N GLU A 503 -47.16 2.33 47.06
CA GLU A 503 -48.60 2.63 46.96
C GLU A 503 -49.45 1.38 47.26
N TYR A 504 -49.07 0.21 46.69
CA TYR A 504 -49.70 -1.08 46.97
C TYR A 504 -49.63 -1.45 48.45
N SER A 505 -48.44 -1.32 49.06
CA SER A 505 -48.25 -1.68 50.47
C SER A 505 -49.09 -0.82 51.40
N GLU A 506 -49.29 0.47 51.10
CA GLU A 506 -50.11 1.37 51.88
C GLU A 506 -51.63 1.02 51.76
N LEU A 507 -52.10 0.73 50.52
CA LEU A 507 -53.49 0.29 50.29
C LEU A 507 -53.78 -1.02 51.00
N LYS A 508 -52.84 -1.99 50.92
CA LYS A 508 -53.00 -3.28 51.63
C LYS A 508 -53.02 -3.16 53.14
N ARG A 509 -52.25 -2.23 53.72
CA ARG A 509 -52.32 -1.92 55.15
C ARG A 509 -53.67 -1.29 55.56
N GLN A 510 -54.23 -0.38 54.76
CA GLN A 510 -55.54 0.19 55.01
C GLN A 510 -56.65 -0.83 54.93
N TRP A 511 -56.56 -1.80 54.02
CA TRP A 511 -57.52 -2.91 53.88
C TRP A 511 -57.43 -3.94 54.99
N GLN A 512 -56.23 -4.30 55.48
CA GLN A 512 -55.96 -5.21 56.58
C GLN A 512 -56.35 -4.69 57.95
N ALA A 513 -56.50 -3.40 58.13
CA ALA A 513 -56.86 -2.75 59.43
C ALA A 513 -58.35 -2.98 59.85
N ARG A 514 -59.23 -3.57 58.99
CA ARG A 514 -60.62 -3.88 59.26
C ARG A 514 -60.80 -5.36 59.44
N THR A 515 -60.71 -5.82 60.73
CA THR A 515 -60.70 -7.25 61.07
C THR A 515 -62.04 -7.94 60.97
N ASP A 516 -63.23 -7.20 60.99
CA ASP A 516 -64.52 -7.81 61.14
C ASP A 516 -65.13 -8.46 59.88
N ILE A 517 -64.55 -8.23 58.73
CA ILE A 517 -64.99 -8.81 57.41
C ILE A 517 -63.80 -9.44 56.64
N GLN A 518 -62.76 -9.68 57.34
CA GLN A 518 -61.52 -10.09 56.69
C GLN A 518 -61.63 -11.39 55.84
N ASP A 519 -62.28 -12.37 56.34
CA ASP A 519 -62.45 -13.62 55.59
C ASP A 519 -63.39 -13.53 54.38
N ASP A 520 -64.49 -12.78 54.54
CA ASP A 520 -65.48 -12.53 53.48
C ASP A 520 -64.88 -11.68 52.38
N ALA A 521 -64.06 -10.70 52.76
CA ALA A 521 -63.37 -9.82 51.88
C ALA A 521 -62.24 -10.58 51.14
N TYR A 522 -61.52 -11.47 51.79
CA TYR A 522 -60.52 -12.35 51.15
C TYR A 522 -61.17 -13.29 50.13
N ARG A 523 -62.32 -13.87 50.50
CA ARG A 523 -63.08 -14.77 49.61
C ARG A 523 -63.60 -14.01 48.39
N HIS A 524 -64.15 -12.83 48.58
CA HIS A 524 -64.61 -11.97 47.50
C HIS A 524 -63.46 -11.49 46.58
N GLN A 525 -62.32 -11.11 47.16
CA GLN A 525 -61.13 -10.73 46.38
C GLN A 525 -60.60 -11.90 45.56
N ALA A 526 -60.52 -13.12 46.12
CA ALA A 526 -60.12 -14.30 45.44
C ALA A 526 -61.02 -14.64 44.23
N LEU A 527 -62.30 -14.61 44.41
CA LEU A 527 -63.30 -14.87 43.34
C LEU A 527 -63.26 -13.78 42.24
N ARG A 528 -63.03 -12.53 42.61
CA ARG A 528 -62.82 -11.45 41.66
C ARG A 528 -61.51 -11.62 40.86
N ALA A 529 -60.45 -12.11 41.55
CA ALA A 529 -59.20 -12.43 40.87
C ALA A 529 -59.32 -13.58 39.86
N GLU A 530 -60.13 -14.61 40.22
CA GLU A 530 -60.49 -15.72 39.34
C GLU A 530 -61.22 -15.19 38.09
N LYS A 531 -62.28 -14.32 38.30
CA LYS A 531 -63.01 -13.69 37.19
C LYS A 531 -62.10 -12.95 36.23
N THR A 532 -61.22 -12.09 36.79
CA THR A 532 -60.33 -11.31 35.98
C THR A 532 -59.26 -12.18 35.28
N CYS A 533 -58.78 -13.26 35.93
CA CYS A 533 -57.89 -14.23 35.29
C CYS A 533 -58.54 -14.83 34.07
N LEU A 534 -59.78 -15.24 34.15
CA LEU A 534 -60.59 -15.76 33.06
C LEU A 534 -60.72 -14.74 31.92
N GLU A 535 -61.11 -13.51 32.26
CA GLU A 535 -61.21 -12.39 31.32
C GLU A 535 -59.86 -12.10 30.63
N HIS A 536 -58.75 -12.16 31.39
CA HIS A 536 -57.40 -11.93 30.88
C HIS A 536 -57.00 -13.08 29.92
N VAL A 537 -57.31 -14.34 30.28
CA VAL A 537 -57.01 -15.48 29.37
C VAL A 537 -57.79 -15.32 28.07
N GLU A 538 -59.04 -14.92 28.10
CA GLU A 538 -59.86 -14.68 26.90
C GLU A 538 -59.30 -13.54 26.07
N LEU A 539 -58.91 -12.42 26.71
CA LEU A 539 -58.32 -11.28 26.03
C LEU A 539 -56.94 -11.65 25.40
N SER A 540 -56.08 -12.30 26.18
CA SER A 540 -54.77 -12.75 25.73
C SER A 540 -54.86 -13.72 24.55
N ASN A 541 -55.86 -14.65 24.59
CA ASN A 541 -56.11 -15.57 23.48
C ASN A 541 -56.59 -14.81 22.21
N ARG A 542 -57.41 -13.76 22.38
CA ARG A 542 -57.89 -12.90 21.29
C ARG A 542 -56.73 -12.16 20.65
N ASP A 543 -55.88 -11.54 21.48
CA ASP A 543 -54.70 -10.78 21.02
C ASP A 543 -53.72 -11.70 20.26
N LEU A 544 -53.45 -12.89 20.81
CA LEU A 544 -52.64 -13.90 20.14
C LEU A 544 -53.19 -14.35 18.79
N LEU A 545 -54.52 -14.57 18.71
CA LEU A 545 -55.16 -14.92 17.45
C LEU A 545 -55.09 -13.83 16.42
N GLU A 546 -55.22 -12.54 16.85
CA GLU A 546 -55.08 -11.40 15.97
C GLU A 546 -53.64 -11.30 15.46
N GLU A 547 -52.64 -11.45 16.33
CA GLU A 547 -51.21 -11.40 15.96
C GLU A 547 -50.86 -12.52 14.97
N LEU A 548 -51.38 -13.75 15.18
CA LEU A 548 -51.20 -14.86 14.25
C LEU A 548 -51.83 -14.57 12.87
N ARG A 549 -53.03 -13.99 12.85
CA ARG A 549 -53.69 -13.59 11.60
C ARG A 549 -52.93 -12.49 10.85
N GLN A 550 -52.43 -11.50 11.57
CA GLN A 550 -51.58 -10.42 11.01
C GLN A 550 -50.27 -10.99 10.46
N THR A 551 -49.63 -11.92 11.17
CA THR A 551 -48.39 -12.59 10.73
C THR A 551 -48.64 -13.39 9.45
N ALA A 552 -49.72 -14.13 9.35
CA ALA A 552 -50.10 -14.84 8.14
C ALA A 552 -50.35 -13.89 6.96
N GLN A 553 -51.05 -12.78 7.18
CA GLN A 553 -51.24 -11.76 6.16
C GLN A 553 -49.93 -11.13 5.69
N ARG A 554 -49.02 -10.88 6.63
CA ARG A 554 -47.69 -10.31 6.33
C ARG A 554 -46.87 -11.28 5.47
N LEU A 555 -46.87 -12.57 5.76
CA LEU A 555 -46.18 -13.59 4.98
C LEU A 555 -46.61 -13.61 3.51
N VAL A 556 -47.91 -13.45 3.26
CA VAL A 556 -48.48 -13.42 1.90
C VAL A 556 -48.23 -12.06 1.21
N SER A 557 -48.18 -10.97 1.97
CA SER A 557 -47.99 -9.62 1.41
C SER A 557 -46.56 -9.25 1.05
N LEU A 558 -45.58 -10.00 1.53
CA LEU A 558 -44.15 -9.77 1.27
C LEU A 558 -43.85 -9.95 -0.24
N LYS A 559 -43.62 -8.82 -0.94
CA LYS A 559 -43.24 -8.78 -2.34
C LYS A 559 -41.72 -8.68 -2.49
N VAL A 560 -41.17 -9.48 -3.38
CA VAL A 560 -39.76 -9.38 -3.79
C VAL A 560 -39.76 -8.76 -5.18
N ASN A 561 -39.07 -7.64 -5.34
CA ASN A 561 -38.86 -7.02 -6.63
C ASN A 561 -37.74 -7.75 -7.38
N LEU A 562 -38.06 -8.30 -8.54
CA LEU A 562 -37.09 -8.96 -9.39
C LEU A 562 -36.34 -7.94 -10.23
N PRO A 563 -35.00 -8.05 -10.35
CA PRO A 563 -34.25 -7.19 -11.25
C PRO A 563 -34.61 -7.53 -12.70
N LYS A 564 -35.01 -6.53 -13.48
CA LYS A 564 -35.33 -6.70 -14.90
C LYS A 564 -34.05 -6.85 -15.70
N ASN A 565 -34.07 -7.71 -16.72
CA ASN A 565 -32.95 -8.01 -17.63
C ASN A 565 -31.72 -8.64 -16.97
N SER A 566 -31.92 -9.35 -15.86
CA SER A 566 -30.85 -10.10 -15.20
C SER A 566 -30.48 -11.35 -16.03
N PRO A 567 -29.19 -11.73 -16.10
CA PRO A 567 -28.77 -12.98 -16.77
C PRO A 567 -29.46 -14.25 -16.23
N ASN A 568 -29.90 -14.20 -15.00
CA ASN A 568 -30.53 -15.32 -14.29
C ASN A 568 -32.03 -15.07 -13.99
N GLU A 569 -32.68 -14.18 -14.70
CA GLU A 569 -34.05 -13.73 -14.44
C GLU A 569 -35.04 -14.91 -14.30
N LYS A 570 -35.04 -15.85 -15.23
CA LYS A 570 -35.92 -17.03 -15.17
C LYS A 570 -35.67 -17.94 -13.97
N TRP A 571 -34.42 -18.11 -13.58
CA TRP A 571 -34.09 -18.88 -12.39
C TRP A 571 -34.55 -18.16 -11.11
N LEU A 572 -34.33 -16.85 -11.03
CA LEU A 572 -34.78 -15.99 -9.92
C LEU A 572 -36.29 -15.98 -9.82
N GLU A 573 -37.01 -15.90 -10.95
CA GLU A 573 -38.48 -16.01 -10.97
C GLU A 573 -38.97 -17.34 -10.39
N THR A 574 -38.37 -18.45 -10.83
CA THR A 574 -38.72 -19.80 -10.32
C THR A 574 -38.40 -19.91 -8.84
N TYR A 575 -37.24 -19.43 -8.39
CA TYR A 575 -36.86 -19.44 -6.98
C TYR A 575 -37.82 -18.60 -6.13
N VAL A 576 -38.13 -17.37 -6.56
CA VAL A 576 -39.06 -16.48 -5.86
C VAL A 576 -40.46 -17.05 -5.82
N GLN A 577 -40.94 -17.69 -6.93
CA GLN A 577 -42.21 -18.42 -6.94
C GLN A 577 -42.22 -19.55 -5.90
N SER A 578 -41.16 -20.38 -5.82
CA SER A 578 -41.04 -21.45 -4.85
C SER A 578 -41.08 -20.93 -3.40
N ILE A 579 -40.37 -19.85 -3.13
CA ILE A 579 -40.40 -19.18 -1.81
C ILE A 579 -41.79 -18.61 -1.50
N ASN A 580 -42.46 -18.01 -2.48
CA ASN A 580 -43.83 -17.50 -2.25
C ASN A 580 -44.84 -18.60 -2.01
N THR A 581 -44.68 -19.78 -2.67
CA THR A 581 -45.51 -20.97 -2.36
C THR A 581 -45.28 -21.43 -0.92
N LEU A 582 -44.02 -21.60 -0.50
CA LEU A 582 -43.69 -21.95 0.89
C LEU A 582 -44.23 -20.95 1.93
N ARG A 583 -44.21 -19.65 1.61
CA ARG A 583 -44.80 -18.59 2.45
C ARG A 583 -46.33 -18.73 2.55
N SER A 584 -46.97 -19.04 1.41
CA SER A 584 -48.42 -19.23 1.39
C SER A 584 -48.82 -20.46 2.17
N ASP A 585 -48.14 -21.58 2.00
CA ASP A 585 -48.36 -22.83 2.76
C ASP A 585 -48.18 -22.63 4.28
N LEU A 586 -47.13 -21.86 4.65
CA LEU A 586 -46.89 -21.51 6.04
C LEU A 586 -48.01 -20.59 6.58
N ALA A 587 -48.46 -19.62 5.82
CA ALA A 587 -49.54 -18.75 6.21
C ALA A 587 -50.85 -19.50 6.38
N GLU A 588 -51.18 -20.44 5.47
CA GLU A 588 -52.34 -21.32 5.56
C GLU A 588 -52.28 -22.17 6.80
N THR A 589 -51.13 -22.82 7.07
CA THR A 589 -50.91 -23.63 8.28
C THR A 589 -51.13 -22.78 9.57
N ILE A 590 -50.61 -21.53 9.60
CA ILE A 590 -50.85 -20.64 10.75
C ILE A 590 -52.34 -20.35 10.92
N LEU A 591 -53.06 -20.06 9.85
CA LEU A 591 -54.49 -19.77 9.90
C LEU A 591 -55.32 -20.99 10.33
N GLU A 592 -55.03 -22.21 9.80
CA GLU A 592 -55.64 -23.44 10.24
C GLU A 592 -55.47 -23.72 11.73
N LYS A 593 -54.21 -23.57 12.22
CA LYS A 593 -53.89 -23.77 13.64
C LYS A 593 -54.53 -22.73 14.54
N ALA A 594 -54.55 -21.45 14.08
CA ALA A 594 -55.27 -20.41 14.79
C ALA A 594 -56.78 -20.68 14.88
N SER A 595 -57.40 -21.12 13.80
CA SER A 595 -58.81 -21.50 13.77
C SER A 595 -59.11 -22.70 14.68
N PHE A 596 -58.25 -23.73 14.64
CA PHE A 596 -58.37 -24.88 15.54
C PHE A 596 -58.25 -24.47 17.01
N PHE A 597 -57.30 -23.59 17.36
CA PHE A 597 -57.11 -23.08 18.69
C PHE A 597 -58.32 -22.27 19.15
N GLU A 598 -58.86 -21.37 18.32
CA GLU A 598 -60.07 -20.58 18.59
C GLU A 598 -61.28 -21.47 18.89
N GLN A 599 -61.50 -22.52 18.08
CA GLN A 599 -62.60 -23.47 18.28
C GLN A 599 -62.40 -24.32 19.54
N SER A 600 -61.18 -24.78 19.80
CA SER A 600 -60.86 -25.59 20.97
C SER A 600 -60.99 -24.82 22.26
N THR A 601 -60.47 -23.57 22.32
CA THR A 601 -60.59 -22.73 23.53
C THR A 601 -62.01 -22.28 23.78
N GLY A 602 -62.84 -22.03 22.77
CA GLY A 602 -64.23 -21.63 22.89
C GLY A 602 -65.14 -22.66 23.54
N VAL A 603 -64.77 -23.96 23.50
CA VAL A 603 -65.62 -25.05 24.11
C VAL A 603 -64.97 -25.63 25.39
N LEU A 604 -63.73 -25.26 25.73
CA LEU A 604 -62.96 -25.88 26.80
C LEU A 604 -63.66 -25.77 28.18
N LEU A 605 -64.13 -24.56 28.54
CA LEU A 605 -64.87 -24.29 29.77
C LEU A 605 -66.29 -24.90 29.74
N LEU A 606 -66.91 -24.96 28.57
CA LEU A 606 -68.28 -25.45 28.44
C LEU A 606 -68.34 -26.95 28.57
N GLN A 607 -67.29 -27.68 28.37
CA GLN A 607 -67.17 -29.11 28.51
C GLN A 607 -66.79 -29.55 29.91
N ASP A 608 -66.38 -28.67 30.79
CA ASP A 608 -66.07 -28.98 32.20
C ASP A 608 -67.33 -29.11 33.03
N PRO A 609 -67.55 -30.26 33.67
CA PRO A 609 -68.79 -30.48 34.50
C PRO A 609 -68.88 -29.55 35.69
N GLN A 610 -67.78 -29.02 36.20
CA GLN A 610 -67.77 -28.15 37.37
C GLN A 610 -67.98 -26.63 36.99
N TRP A 611 -67.80 -26.30 35.73
CA TRP A 611 -67.88 -24.91 35.26
C TRP A 611 -69.18 -24.19 35.57
N PRO A 612 -70.36 -24.77 35.41
CA PRO A 612 -71.62 -24.08 35.76
C PRO A 612 -71.70 -23.66 37.24
N GLU A 613 -71.19 -24.55 38.15
CA GLU A 613 -71.16 -24.29 39.60
C GLU A 613 -70.13 -23.15 39.90
N ILE A 614 -68.90 -23.28 39.39
CA ILE A 614 -67.81 -22.25 39.54
C ILE A 614 -68.31 -20.91 39.02
N LYS A 615 -68.85 -20.87 37.83
CA LYS A 615 -69.40 -19.64 37.24
C LYS A 615 -70.47 -19.03 38.09
N SER A 616 -71.41 -19.81 38.62
CA SER A 616 -72.45 -19.31 39.49
C SER A 616 -71.86 -18.67 40.75
N VAL A 617 -70.83 -19.25 41.35
CA VAL A 617 -70.18 -18.69 42.57
C VAL A 617 -69.45 -17.41 42.23
N ILE A 618 -68.74 -17.34 41.12
CA ILE A 618 -68.02 -16.15 40.66
C ILE A 618 -69.04 -15.01 40.37
N ASP A 619 -70.10 -15.27 39.63
CA ASP A 619 -71.09 -14.28 39.22
C ASP A 619 -71.90 -13.71 40.40
N ARG A 620 -72.08 -14.48 41.51
CA ARG A 620 -72.75 -14.03 42.74
C ARG A 620 -71.81 -13.41 43.78
N SER A 621 -70.53 -13.44 43.56
CA SER A 621 -69.58 -13.02 44.61
C SER A 621 -69.73 -11.59 45.10
N ASP A 622 -70.10 -10.66 44.25
CA ASP A 622 -70.36 -9.26 44.61
C ASP A 622 -71.62 -9.10 45.48
N GLU A 623 -72.64 -9.89 45.23
CA GLU A 623 -73.91 -9.87 45.98
C GLU A 623 -73.75 -10.56 47.33
N ASP A 624 -73.05 -11.67 47.38
CA ASP A 624 -72.76 -12.40 48.62
C ASP A 624 -71.84 -11.58 49.54
N PHE A 625 -70.85 -10.89 49.03
CA PHE A 625 -70.02 -9.98 49.83
C PHE A 625 -70.82 -8.77 50.34
N ARG A 626 -71.71 -8.19 49.56
CA ARG A 626 -72.57 -7.10 49.98
C ARG A 626 -73.48 -7.55 51.11
N ARG A 627 -74.08 -8.74 51.02
CA ARG A 627 -74.91 -9.32 52.06
C ARG A 627 -74.13 -9.57 53.35
N ALA A 628 -72.90 -10.04 53.23
CA ALA A 628 -72.02 -10.27 54.39
C ALA A 628 -71.71 -8.96 55.13
N CYS A 629 -71.44 -7.88 54.36
CA CYS A 629 -71.29 -6.52 54.96
C CYS A 629 -72.55 -6.00 55.65
N GLU A 630 -73.73 -6.11 55.02
CA GLU A 630 -75.00 -5.68 55.58
C GLU A 630 -75.31 -6.43 56.87
N ASN A 631 -75.05 -7.75 56.91
CA ASN A 631 -75.28 -8.59 58.14
C ASN A 631 -74.34 -8.20 59.27
N LYS A 632 -73.21 -7.50 58.97
CA LYS A 632 -72.30 -7.01 60.03
C LYS A 632 -72.45 -5.54 60.36
N GLY A 633 -73.55 -4.90 59.89
CA GLY A 633 -73.93 -3.53 60.27
C GLY A 633 -73.09 -2.44 59.57
N LEU A 634 -72.47 -2.74 58.42
CA LEU A 634 -71.68 -1.80 57.62
C LEU A 634 -72.60 -0.98 56.70
N SER A 635 -72.35 0.31 56.54
CA SER A 635 -73.11 1.20 55.65
C SER A 635 -72.80 0.87 54.15
N PRO A 636 -73.71 1.19 53.18
CA PRO A 636 -73.40 1.08 51.78
C PRO A 636 -72.13 1.86 51.31
N GLU A 637 -71.86 2.99 52.00
CA GLU A 637 -70.64 3.80 51.75
C GLU A 637 -69.38 3.08 52.20
N ASP A 638 -69.44 2.37 53.33
CA ASP A 638 -68.31 1.52 53.81
C ASP A 638 -68.03 0.34 52.88
N VAL A 639 -69.11 -0.26 52.34
CA VAL A 639 -69.00 -1.36 51.34
C VAL A 639 -68.38 -0.79 50.03
N GLY A 640 -68.78 0.34 49.53
CA GLY A 640 -68.30 1.02 48.41
C GLY A 640 -66.80 1.31 48.55
N ARG A 641 -66.40 1.84 49.70
CA ARG A 641 -64.99 2.19 50.02
C ARG A 641 -64.09 0.92 50.07
N LEU A 642 -64.57 -0.16 50.62
CA LEU A 642 -63.84 -1.43 50.61
C LEU A 642 -63.75 -2.02 49.23
N GLN A 643 -64.74 -1.90 48.40
CA GLN A 643 -64.69 -2.31 47.00
C GLN A 643 -63.69 -1.46 46.19
N GLU A 644 -63.70 -0.14 46.37
CA GLU A 644 -62.73 0.75 45.74
C GLU A 644 -61.30 0.46 46.14
N ILE A 645 -61.05 0.21 47.44
CA ILE A 645 -59.69 -0.17 47.90
C ILE A 645 -59.26 -1.54 47.31
N ALA A 646 -60.13 -2.51 47.23
CA ALA A 646 -59.90 -3.83 46.64
C ALA A 646 -59.61 -3.72 45.16
N GLU A 647 -60.35 -2.86 44.43
CA GLU A 647 -60.03 -2.58 42.99
C GLU A 647 -58.69 -1.91 42.79
N GLN A 648 -58.38 -0.89 43.63
CA GLN A 648 -57.11 -0.24 43.58
C GLN A 648 -55.95 -1.17 43.92
N ILE A 649 -56.05 -2.04 44.85
CA ILE A 649 -55.05 -3.09 45.16
C ILE A 649 -54.80 -3.93 43.96
N LYS A 650 -55.82 -4.39 43.26
CA LYS A 650 -55.71 -5.24 42.11
C LYS A 650 -55.02 -4.53 40.91
N VAL A 651 -55.43 -3.28 40.66
CA VAL A 651 -54.75 -2.50 39.61
C VAL A 651 -53.25 -2.35 39.87
N LYS A 652 -52.88 -2.16 41.18
CA LYS A 652 -51.48 -2.11 41.55
C LYS A 652 -50.76 -3.45 41.46
N GLU A 653 -51.42 -4.57 41.71
CA GLU A 653 -50.89 -5.92 41.50
C GLU A 653 -50.63 -6.18 40.02
N ASP A 654 -51.56 -5.88 39.14
CA ASP A 654 -51.44 -6.01 37.68
C ASP A 654 -50.29 -5.06 37.15
N ASP A 655 -50.20 -3.86 37.67
CA ASP A 655 -49.09 -2.93 37.34
C ASP A 655 -47.75 -3.51 37.78
N LEU A 656 -47.63 -4.06 38.99
CA LEU A 656 -46.38 -4.68 39.48
C LEU A 656 -45.98 -5.90 38.62
N GLU A 657 -46.94 -6.73 38.25
CA GLU A 657 -46.68 -7.88 37.37
C GLU A 657 -46.22 -7.42 35.96
N ARG A 658 -46.92 -6.45 35.39
CA ARG A 658 -46.53 -5.88 34.09
C ARG A 658 -45.13 -5.31 34.13
N ILE A 659 -44.82 -4.46 35.15
CA ILE A 659 -43.49 -3.82 35.29
C ILE A 659 -42.43 -4.94 35.52
N THR A 660 -42.72 -5.96 36.28
CA THR A 660 -41.81 -7.09 36.53
C THR A 660 -41.47 -7.82 35.24
N ARG A 661 -42.46 -8.11 34.38
CA ARG A 661 -42.22 -8.76 33.06
C ARG A 661 -41.39 -7.85 32.15
N GLU A 662 -41.67 -6.52 32.12
CA GLU A 662 -40.86 -5.58 31.35
C GLU A 662 -39.41 -5.50 31.85
N ILE A 663 -39.17 -5.54 33.18
CA ILE A 663 -37.83 -5.59 33.77
C ILE A 663 -37.11 -6.87 33.36
N GLN A 664 -37.73 -8.04 33.45
CA GLN A 664 -37.13 -9.32 33.02
C GLN A 664 -36.71 -9.32 31.55
N ASN A 665 -37.53 -8.71 30.67
CA ASN A 665 -37.18 -8.58 29.24
C ASN A 665 -36.03 -7.60 29.00
N THR A 666 -35.72 -6.69 29.92
CA THR A 666 -34.61 -5.72 29.79
C THR A 666 -33.33 -6.20 30.49
N GLU A 667 -33.38 -7.03 31.52
CA GLU A 667 -32.20 -7.49 32.28
C GLU A 667 -31.14 -8.22 31.44
N GLU A 668 -31.51 -9.01 30.43
CA GLU A 668 -30.56 -9.64 29.50
C GLU A 668 -29.78 -8.62 28.66
N ALA A 669 -30.32 -7.44 28.47
CA ALA A 669 -29.71 -6.39 27.65
C ALA A 669 -28.74 -5.49 28.44
N ALA A 670 -28.99 -5.24 29.70
CA ALA A 670 -28.21 -4.33 30.55
C ALA A 670 -26.85 -4.92 30.94
N GLY A 671 -26.76 -6.21 31.21
CA GLY A 671 -25.50 -6.89 31.55
C GLY A 671 -24.44 -6.87 30.44
N ARG A 672 -24.83 -6.58 29.21
CA ARG A 672 -23.94 -6.56 28.04
C ARG A 672 -23.30 -5.19 27.77
N THR A 673 -23.75 -4.11 28.41
CA THR A 673 -23.27 -2.75 28.12
C THR A 673 -21.82 -2.57 28.48
N GLU A 674 -21.40 -2.98 29.67
CA GLU A 674 -20.01 -2.91 30.15
C GLU A 674 -19.10 -3.82 29.30
N GLU A 675 -19.57 -4.99 28.90
CA GLU A 675 -18.81 -5.88 28.03
C GLU A 675 -18.59 -5.28 26.64
N LYS A 676 -19.61 -4.61 26.09
CA LYS A 676 -19.49 -3.92 24.79
C LYS A 676 -18.56 -2.72 24.85
N LEU A 677 -18.58 -1.93 25.92
CA LEU A 677 -17.62 -0.85 26.13
C LEU A 677 -16.18 -1.38 26.24
N LYS A 678 -15.97 -2.46 26.99
CA LYS A 678 -14.66 -3.13 27.02
C LYS A 678 -14.23 -3.61 25.65
N SER A 679 -15.16 -4.14 24.85
CA SER A 679 -14.86 -4.53 23.47
C SER A 679 -14.46 -3.34 22.61
N LEU A 680 -15.10 -2.18 22.76
CA LEU A 680 -14.73 -0.94 22.08
C LEU A 680 -13.32 -0.47 22.47
N HIS A 681 -12.98 -0.52 23.77
CA HIS A 681 -11.64 -0.14 24.24
C HIS A 681 -10.57 -1.12 23.75
N ILE A 682 -10.89 -2.41 23.60
CA ILE A 682 -10.00 -3.39 22.97
C ILE A 682 -9.75 -3.03 21.50
N VAL A 683 -10.78 -2.61 20.76
CA VAL A 683 -10.62 -2.14 19.37
C VAL A 683 -9.72 -0.92 19.32
N TRP A 684 -9.89 0.08 20.19
CA TRP A 684 -9.03 1.28 20.28
C TRP A 684 -7.57 0.92 20.60
N ASN A 685 -7.34 0.00 21.52
CA ASN A 685 -5.99 -0.47 21.84
C ASN A 685 -5.36 -1.22 20.64
N ARG A 686 -6.12 -2.01 19.90
CA ARG A 686 -5.64 -2.65 18.68
C ARG A 686 -5.29 -1.63 17.60
N GLN A 687 -6.08 -0.57 17.43
CA GLN A 687 -5.75 0.52 16.52
C GLN A 687 -4.44 1.20 16.91
N PHE A 688 -4.22 1.50 18.18
CA PHE A 688 -2.96 2.04 18.68
C PHE A 688 -1.79 1.07 18.41
N GLN A 689 -1.93 -0.22 18.72
CA GLN A 689 -0.90 -1.22 18.45
C GLN A 689 -0.55 -1.32 16.96
N GLN A 690 -1.57 -1.24 16.07
CA GLN A 690 -1.33 -1.22 14.63
C GLN A 690 -0.54 0.03 14.19
N ARG A 691 -0.81 1.20 14.77
CA ARG A 691 -0.03 2.42 14.54
C ARG A 691 1.39 2.33 15.09
N GLN A 692 1.56 1.74 16.26
CA GLN A 692 2.89 1.50 16.83
C GLN A 692 3.72 0.57 15.94
N GLN A 693 3.15 -0.54 15.48
CA GLN A 693 3.80 -1.44 14.52
C GLN A 693 4.14 -0.74 13.21
N ALA A 694 3.23 0.12 12.71
CA ALA A 694 3.47 0.92 11.53
C ALA A 694 4.65 1.88 11.72
N ALA A 695 4.73 2.56 12.88
CA ALA A 695 5.85 3.43 13.22
C ALA A 695 7.18 2.65 13.33
N GLU A 696 7.17 1.47 13.95
CA GLU A 696 8.35 0.60 14.02
C GLU A 696 8.81 0.15 12.63
N LYS A 697 7.85 -0.18 11.73
CA LYS A 697 8.15 -0.53 10.34
C LYS A 697 8.74 0.66 9.58
N ALA A 698 8.17 1.86 9.75
CA ALA A 698 8.71 3.09 9.18
C ALA A 698 10.14 3.35 9.70
N ASN A 699 10.37 3.21 10.99
CA ASN A 699 11.68 3.40 11.62
C ASN A 699 12.76 2.41 11.11
N LYS A 700 12.37 1.17 10.79
CA LYS A 700 13.30 0.19 10.18
C LYS A 700 13.64 0.55 8.74
N LEU A 701 12.66 1.02 7.97
CA LEU A 701 12.83 1.36 6.56
C LEU A 701 13.54 2.70 6.36
N ALA A 702 13.49 3.59 7.35
CA ALA A 702 14.11 4.91 7.32
C ALA A 702 15.60 4.91 7.73
N ARG A 703 16.24 3.76 7.83
CA ARG A 703 17.68 3.62 8.04
C ARG A 703 18.40 3.65 6.71
N VAL A 704 19.42 4.48 6.59
CA VAL A 704 20.14 4.73 5.34
C VAL A 704 21.64 4.38 5.50
N GLY A 705 22.19 3.69 4.47
CA GLY A 705 23.60 3.35 4.35
C GLY A 705 24.04 2.13 5.16
N ASP A 706 25.29 1.68 4.93
CA ASP A 706 25.89 0.48 5.54
C ASP A 706 26.01 0.56 7.07
N ALA A 707 25.96 1.77 7.64
CA ALA A 707 26.05 1.99 9.08
C ALA A 707 24.68 1.96 9.79
N GLU A 708 23.58 1.59 9.11
CA GLU A 708 22.21 1.61 9.67
C GLU A 708 21.87 2.92 10.42
N LYS A 709 22.38 4.06 9.97
CA LYS A 709 22.15 5.34 10.62
C LYS A 709 20.68 5.70 10.62
N LYS A 710 20.18 6.04 11.79
CA LYS A 710 18.81 6.50 12.02
C LYS A 710 18.64 7.89 11.43
N PHE A 711 17.72 8.02 10.47
CA PHE A 711 17.43 9.27 9.80
C PHE A 711 16.20 9.96 10.38
N ILE A 712 15.10 9.21 10.54
CA ILE A 712 13.90 9.66 11.24
C ILE A 712 13.52 8.66 12.33
N GLU A 713 12.79 9.13 13.33
CA GLU A 713 12.15 8.33 14.36
C GLU A 713 10.71 8.76 14.49
N VAL A 714 9.79 7.86 14.19
CA VAL A 714 8.38 8.03 14.41
C VAL A 714 8.01 7.39 15.73
N SER A 715 7.32 8.13 16.59
CA SER A 715 6.71 7.64 17.83
C SER A 715 5.21 7.88 17.79
N VAL A 716 4.47 6.98 18.44
CA VAL A 716 3.02 7.08 18.61
C VAL A 716 2.71 7.05 20.10
N GLU A 717 2.05 8.09 20.60
CA GLU A 717 1.58 8.21 21.97
C GLU A 717 0.08 7.96 22.01
N ARG A 718 -0.33 7.06 22.89
CA ARG A 718 -1.72 6.58 22.98
C ARG A 718 -2.64 7.66 23.51
N GLN A 719 -3.66 8.04 22.73
CA GLN A 719 -4.74 8.94 23.15
C GLN A 719 -4.25 10.22 23.85
N SER A 720 -3.11 10.77 23.38
CA SER A 720 -2.41 11.89 24.03
C SER A 720 -2.73 13.24 23.40
N ASP A 721 -3.71 13.32 22.47
CA ASP A 721 -4.10 14.57 21.83
C ASP A 721 -4.94 15.43 22.77
N VAL A 722 -4.30 16.43 23.37
CA VAL A 722 -4.90 17.39 24.31
C VAL A 722 -6.08 18.13 23.68
N GLU A 723 -5.98 18.56 22.41
CA GLU A 723 -7.06 19.29 21.74
C GLU A 723 -8.29 18.41 21.52
N SER A 724 -8.07 17.16 21.08
CA SER A 724 -9.13 16.16 20.91
C SER A 724 -9.84 15.90 22.24
N PHE A 725 -9.06 15.71 23.32
CA PHE A 725 -9.60 15.52 24.65
C PHE A 725 -10.40 16.74 25.11
N GLN A 726 -9.82 17.94 25.04
CA GLN A 726 -10.47 19.18 25.48
C GLN A 726 -11.78 19.43 24.72
N LYS A 727 -11.79 19.18 23.41
CA LYS A 727 -13.02 19.31 22.61
C LYS A 727 -14.13 18.38 23.10
N LEU A 728 -13.82 17.10 23.32
CA LEU A 728 -14.79 16.12 23.82
C LEU A 728 -15.27 16.47 25.23
N TRP A 729 -14.36 16.94 26.08
CA TRP A 729 -14.65 17.37 27.45
C TRP A 729 -15.56 18.59 27.48
N GLU A 730 -15.31 19.62 26.65
CA GLU A 730 -16.13 20.82 26.54
C GLU A 730 -17.52 20.56 25.94
N GLU A 731 -17.65 19.62 25.01
CA GLU A 731 -18.96 19.20 24.47
C GLU A 731 -19.88 18.65 25.57
N PHE A 732 -19.32 18.04 26.61
CA PHE A 732 -20.06 17.54 27.79
C PHE A 732 -20.16 18.54 28.91
N SER A 733 -19.67 19.78 28.77
CA SER A 733 -19.65 20.78 29.84
C SER A 733 -21.05 21.18 30.31
N PRO A 734 -21.23 21.55 31.63
CA PRO A 734 -22.50 22.09 32.16
C PRO A 734 -22.81 23.43 31.48
N LYS A 735 -23.96 23.55 30.88
CA LYS A 735 -24.40 24.79 30.20
C LYS A 735 -24.77 25.93 31.15
N ASP A 736 -24.95 25.64 32.45
CA ASP A 736 -25.26 26.64 33.47
C ASP A 736 -23.98 27.13 34.16
N GLY A 737 -23.44 28.26 33.69
CA GLY A 737 -22.18 28.85 34.17
C GLY A 737 -22.25 29.39 35.63
N ARG A 738 -23.39 29.33 36.31
CA ARG A 738 -23.55 29.77 37.72
C ARG A 738 -23.27 28.65 38.73
N LYS A 739 -23.29 27.40 38.29
CA LYS A 739 -23.00 26.25 39.15
C LYS A 739 -21.51 26.13 39.49
N ARG A 740 -21.20 25.60 40.65
CA ARG A 740 -19.83 25.39 41.12
C ARG A 740 -19.06 24.44 40.23
N LEU A 741 -19.73 23.40 39.70
CA LEU A 741 -19.16 22.42 38.75
C LEU A 741 -18.60 23.11 37.49
N SER A 742 -19.32 24.06 36.89
CA SER A 742 -18.87 24.82 35.74
C SER A 742 -17.56 25.57 35.98
N LYS A 743 -17.35 26.05 37.23
CA LYS A 743 -16.12 26.78 37.61
C LYS A 743 -14.89 25.87 37.61
N TYR A 744 -15.04 24.61 37.99
CA TYR A 744 -13.93 23.67 38.12
C TYR A 744 -13.86 22.69 36.96
N TRP A 745 -14.67 22.89 35.90
CA TRP A 745 -14.78 21.95 34.78
C TRP A 745 -13.45 21.68 34.07
N SER A 746 -12.73 22.75 33.73
CA SER A 746 -11.40 22.64 33.11
C SER A 746 -10.37 22.02 34.05
N ASP A 747 -10.42 22.32 35.37
CA ASP A 747 -9.48 21.75 36.34
C ASP A 747 -9.69 20.24 36.48
N ILE A 748 -10.95 19.79 36.55
CA ILE A 748 -11.30 18.35 36.58
C ILE A 748 -10.84 17.65 35.29
N GLY A 749 -11.03 18.30 34.15
CA GLY A 749 -10.58 17.76 32.86
C GLY A 749 -9.06 17.62 32.79
N ASN A 750 -8.32 18.61 33.26
CA ASN A 750 -6.85 18.56 33.30
C ASN A 750 -6.36 17.45 34.25
N ASP A 751 -6.91 17.38 35.48
CA ASP A 751 -6.56 16.29 36.40
C ASP A 751 -6.86 14.90 35.83
N LEU A 752 -7.96 14.75 35.09
CA LEU A 752 -8.33 13.51 34.39
C LEU A 752 -7.31 13.14 33.33
N PHE A 753 -6.93 14.11 32.53
CA PHE A 753 -5.96 13.89 31.44
C PHE A 753 -4.57 13.57 31.96
N ASP A 754 -4.12 14.25 33.02
CA ASP A 754 -2.84 13.99 33.68
C ASP A 754 -2.80 12.61 34.36
N GLU A 755 -3.89 12.20 35.04
CA GLU A 755 -4.01 10.85 35.61
C GLU A 755 -3.98 9.79 34.53
N PHE A 756 -4.66 10.01 33.40
CA PHE A 756 -4.63 9.10 32.26
C PHE A 756 -3.22 8.98 31.67
N GLY A 757 -2.52 10.10 31.46
CA GLY A 757 -1.14 10.10 30.92
C GLY A 757 -0.12 9.39 31.82
N SER A 758 -0.37 9.32 33.13
CA SER A 758 0.48 8.62 34.12
C SER A 758 0.09 7.16 34.33
N SER A 759 -1.02 6.68 33.76
CA SER A 759 -1.53 5.32 33.96
C SER A 759 -0.76 4.30 33.12
N GLU A 760 -0.21 3.26 33.72
CA GLU A 760 0.38 2.11 33.01
C GLU A 760 -0.68 1.14 32.43
N ILE A 761 -1.93 1.30 32.84
CA ILE A 761 -3.04 0.43 32.44
C ILE A 761 -3.63 0.93 31.11
N ALA A 762 -3.97 0.01 30.21
CA ALA A 762 -4.55 0.33 28.90
C ALA A 762 -6.04 0.76 28.98
N GLU A 763 -6.34 1.78 29.76
CA GLU A 763 -7.69 2.33 29.93
C GLU A 763 -7.90 3.59 29.08
N SER A 764 -9.15 3.95 28.81
CA SER A 764 -9.50 5.26 28.25
C SER A 764 -9.60 6.31 29.37
N PRO A 765 -9.51 7.63 29.08
CA PRO A 765 -9.78 8.66 30.08
C PRO A 765 -11.16 8.50 30.73
N TRP A 766 -12.14 8.00 29.97
CA TRP A 766 -13.50 7.81 30.41
C TRP A 766 -13.67 6.68 31.42
N GLU A 767 -12.85 5.63 31.37
CA GLU A 767 -12.82 4.57 32.38
C GLU A 767 -12.25 5.07 33.71
N ILE A 768 -11.25 5.95 33.67
CA ILE A 768 -10.73 6.61 34.87
C ILE A 768 -11.85 7.46 35.51
N LEU A 769 -12.54 8.24 34.67
CA LEU A 769 -13.66 9.06 35.14
C LEU A 769 -14.78 8.21 35.75
N ASP A 770 -15.14 7.09 35.13
CA ASP A 770 -16.10 6.12 35.67
C ASP A 770 -15.65 5.54 37.01
N ARG A 771 -14.37 5.21 37.15
CA ARG A 771 -13.81 4.69 38.40
C ARG A 771 -14.00 5.71 39.54
N HIS A 772 -13.69 6.98 39.31
CA HIS A 772 -13.92 8.05 40.25
C HIS A 772 -15.42 8.30 40.52
N PHE A 773 -16.27 8.16 39.51
CA PHE A 773 -17.71 8.33 39.60
C PHE A 773 -18.40 7.22 40.41
N ASN A 774 -17.95 5.94 40.23
CA ASN A 774 -18.56 4.77 40.86
C ASN A 774 -17.96 4.44 42.24
N ASN A 775 -16.76 4.94 42.56
CA ASN A 775 -16.09 4.69 43.83
C ASN A 775 -16.74 5.54 44.93
N SER A 776 -17.41 4.87 45.88
CA SER A 776 -17.98 5.50 47.06
C SER A 776 -16.94 5.82 48.19
N ASP A 777 -15.66 5.44 47.99
CA ASP A 777 -14.60 5.60 48.98
C ASP A 777 -13.91 6.97 48.91
N LYS A 778 -13.40 7.42 50.05
CA LYS A 778 -12.94 8.75 50.46
C LYS A 778 -11.89 9.49 49.60
N ALA A 779 -11.39 8.90 48.52
CA ALA A 779 -10.42 9.53 47.60
C ALA A 779 -11.08 10.41 46.52
N SER A 780 -12.36 10.22 46.24
CA SER A 780 -13.12 10.87 45.17
C SER A 780 -13.40 12.37 45.37
N PRO A 781 -13.54 12.90 46.59
CA PRO A 781 -13.84 14.32 46.79
C PRO A 781 -12.77 15.28 46.29
N ALA A 782 -11.50 14.86 46.29
CA ALA A 782 -10.40 15.71 45.84
C ALA A 782 -10.39 15.87 44.31
N PHE A 783 -10.58 14.77 43.56
CA PHE A 783 -10.64 14.78 42.11
C PHE A 783 -11.76 15.71 41.59
N PHE A 784 -13.00 15.58 42.08
CA PHE A 784 -14.10 16.43 41.68
C PHE A 784 -14.12 17.83 42.32
N LYS A 785 -13.06 18.28 43.02
CA LYS A 785 -12.98 19.58 43.67
C LYS A 785 -14.19 19.87 44.60
N GLY A 786 -14.76 18.81 45.17
CA GLY A 786 -15.93 18.88 46.03
C GLY A 786 -17.28 19.09 45.31
N CYS A 787 -17.34 18.82 43.99
CA CYS A 787 -18.54 18.91 43.16
C CYS A 787 -19.07 17.55 42.72
N GLN A 788 -18.80 16.48 43.46
CA GLN A 788 -19.14 15.12 43.08
C GLN A 788 -20.64 14.90 42.88
N GLU A 789 -21.49 15.43 43.75
CA GLU A 789 -22.94 15.30 43.63
C GLU A 789 -23.48 16.12 42.44
N GLU A 790 -22.96 17.34 42.24
CA GLU A 790 -23.30 18.14 41.05
C GLU A 790 -22.89 17.42 39.75
N PHE A 791 -21.77 16.72 39.75
CA PHE A 791 -21.32 15.93 38.62
C PHE A 791 -22.26 14.74 38.37
N ARG A 792 -22.69 14.01 39.42
CA ARG A 792 -23.68 12.94 39.32
C ARG A 792 -25.01 13.44 38.73
N GLU A 793 -25.52 14.56 39.22
CA GLU A 793 -26.72 15.19 38.67
C GLU A 793 -26.54 15.55 37.20
N HIS A 794 -25.36 16.09 36.84
CA HIS A 794 -25.04 16.46 35.47
C HIS A 794 -25.06 15.22 34.53
N VAL A 795 -24.45 14.12 34.93
CA VAL A 795 -24.47 12.85 34.20
C VAL A 795 -25.91 12.33 34.05
N LEU A 796 -26.70 12.33 35.11
CA LEU A 796 -28.07 11.83 35.06
C LEU A 796 -28.97 12.66 34.13
N HIS A 797 -28.83 14.01 34.17
CA HIS A 797 -29.62 14.90 33.31
C HIS A 797 -29.18 14.86 31.84
N ASN A 798 -27.87 14.61 31.55
CA ASN A 798 -27.29 14.59 30.21
C ASN A 798 -26.79 13.20 29.89
N PHE A 799 -27.55 12.18 30.23
CA PHE A 799 -27.11 10.79 30.12
C PHE A 799 -26.76 10.36 28.70
N GLN A 800 -27.44 10.88 27.66
CA GLN A 800 -27.11 10.60 26.27
C GLN A 800 -25.77 11.19 25.88
N ASP A 801 -25.46 12.41 26.29
CA ASP A 801 -24.16 13.05 26.01
C ASP A 801 -23.01 12.35 26.76
N TRP A 802 -23.31 11.86 27.98
CA TRP A 802 -22.40 11.02 28.75
C TRP A 802 -21.99 9.75 28.01
N ILE A 803 -22.96 9.05 27.41
CA ILE A 803 -22.70 7.85 26.65
C ILE A 803 -21.95 8.17 25.36
N LYS A 804 -22.33 9.24 24.68
CA LYS A 804 -21.61 9.74 23.51
C LYS A 804 -20.15 10.00 23.85
N LEU A 805 -19.86 10.65 24.99
CA LEU A 805 -18.50 10.88 25.47
C LEU A 805 -17.75 9.56 25.68
N ARG A 806 -18.36 8.57 26.36
CA ARG A 806 -17.75 7.26 26.61
C ARG A 806 -17.46 6.47 25.33
N CYS A 807 -18.23 6.69 24.27
CA CYS A 807 -18.03 6.09 22.95
C CYS A 807 -17.12 6.92 22.03
N SER A 808 -16.59 8.06 22.50
CA SER A 808 -15.72 8.93 21.73
C SER A 808 -14.26 8.66 22.09
N ARG A 809 -13.45 8.43 21.07
CA ARG A 809 -12.01 8.17 21.24
C ARG A 809 -11.22 9.47 21.26
N VAL A 810 -10.32 9.62 22.21
CA VAL A 810 -9.27 10.64 22.15
C VAL A 810 -8.22 10.20 21.13
N ASP A 811 -7.74 11.12 20.33
CA ASP A 811 -6.81 10.81 19.24
C ASP A 811 -5.39 10.47 19.74
N ASP A 812 -4.71 9.56 19.03
CA ASP A 812 -3.29 9.30 19.26
C ASP A 812 -2.45 10.44 18.70
N VAL A 813 -1.38 10.80 19.39
CA VAL A 813 -0.38 11.75 18.91
C VAL A 813 0.74 10.99 18.19
N ILE A 814 1.07 11.43 16.99
CA ILE A 814 2.20 10.93 16.24
C ILE A 814 3.24 12.04 16.18
N ASP A 815 4.43 11.76 16.70
CA ASP A 815 5.59 12.65 16.58
C ASP A 815 6.66 12.05 15.69
N MET A 816 7.38 12.90 15.00
CA MET A 816 8.48 12.50 14.13
C MET A 816 9.70 13.36 14.42
N LYS A 817 10.78 12.70 14.83
CA LYS A 817 12.10 13.31 15.09
C LYS A 817 12.99 13.11 13.89
N LEU A 818 13.71 14.16 13.52
CA LEU A 818 14.73 14.15 12.46
C LEU A 818 16.11 14.10 13.09
N PHE A 819 17.03 13.32 12.53
CA PHE A 819 18.42 13.20 12.96
C PHE A 819 19.35 13.74 11.87
N ARG A 820 20.48 14.33 12.29
CA ARG A 820 21.56 14.76 11.41
C ARG A 820 22.43 13.58 11.00
N ALA A 821 23.27 13.78 10.01
CA ALA A 821 24.22 12.77 9.53
C ALA A 821 25.20 12.26 10.63
N ASP A 822 25.45 13.07 11.67
CA ASP A 822 26.26 12.70 12.84
C ASP A 822 25.47 11.91 13.90
N GLY A 823 24.17 11.64 13.68
CA GLY A 823 23.28 10.92 14.60
C GLY A 823 22.69 11.78 15.72
N THR A 824 22.97 13.10 15.75
CA THR A 824 22.35 14.01 16.72
C THR A 824 20.94 14.39 16.28
N PRO A 825 19.95 14.54 17.21
CA PRO A 825 18.61 14.98 16.85
C PRO A 825 18.65 16.43 16.31
N ALA A 826 18.04 16.65 15.16
CA ALA A 826 17.85 17.98 14.59
C ALA A 826 16.65 18.69 15.22
N GLY A 827 15.61 17.93 15.60
CA GLY A 827 14.38 18.42 16.22
C GLY A 827 13.23 17.44 16.02
N SER A 828 12.04 17.86 16.40
CA SER A 828 10.78 17.11 16.29
C SER A 828 9.69 17.97 15.66
N ILE A 829 8.79 17.32 14.89
CA ILE A 829 7.61 17.98 14.32
C ILE A 829 6.65 18.41 15.43
N GLY A 830 6.36 17.51 16.37
CA GLY A 830 5.44 17.78 17.47
C GLY A 830 5.91 18.91 18.40
N ALA A 831 7.22 19.06 18.63
CA ALA A 831 7.79 20.16 19.40
C ALA A 831 7.93 21.48 18.61
N GLY A 832 7.63 21.49 17.29
CA GLY A 832 7.77 22.68 16.43
C GLY A 832 9.23 23.17 16.28
N SER A 833 10.22 22.29 16.56
CA SER A 833 11.63 22.67 16.60
C SER A 833 12.38 22.50 15.27
N LEU A 834 11.70 22.04 14.23
CA LEU A 834 12.24 21.85 12.88
C LEU A 834 11.93 23.06 11.98
N SER A 835 12.91 23.45 11.14
CA SER A 835 12.65 24.39 10.05
C SER A 835 11.72 23.77 8.98
N ASP A 836 11.14 24.61 8.09
CA ASP A 836 10.23 24.14 7.04
C ASP A 836 10.90 23.10 6.13
N GLY A 837 12.12 23.35 5.68
CA GLY A 837 12.88 22.38 4.89
C GLY A 837 13.15 21.06 5.64
N GLN A 838 13.45 21.13 6.95
CA GLN A 838 13.65 19.92 7.77
C GLN A 838 12.36 19.14 7.98
N ARG A 839 11.22 19.81 8.13
CA ARG A 839 9.92 19.17 8.21
C ARG A 839 9.57 18.46 6.89
N ASN A 840 9.76 19.14 5.76
CA ASN A 840 9.55 18.55 4.44
C ASN A 840 10.43 17.32 4.22
N THR A 841 11.69 17.40 4.66
CA THR A 841 12.64 16.29 4.70
C THR A 841 12.08 15.07 5.43
N ALA A 842 11.61 15.29 6.65
CA ALA A 842 11.09 14.21 7.49
C ALA A 842 9.82 13.59 6.90
N ALA A 843 8.89 14.42 6.39
CA ALA A 843 7.67 13.95 5.73
C ALA A 843 7.96 13.16 4.45
N LEU A 844 8.87 13.64 3.61
CA LEU A 844 9.26 12.95 2.39
C LEU A 844 9.93 11.60 2.68
N ALA A 845 10.81 11.55 3.69
CA ALA A 845 11.41 10.30 4.14
C ALA A 845 10.35 9.27 4.55
N LEU A 846 9.34 9.70 5.31
CA LEU A 846 8.24 8.84 5.71
C LEU A 846 7.42 8.35 4.50
N LEU A 847 7.10 9.25 3.56
CA LEU A 847 6.36 8.90 2.34
C LEU A 847 7.09 7.85 1.51
N LEU A 848 8.40 7.99 1.36
CA LEU A 848 9.22 7.04 0.62
C LEU A 848 9.30 5.68 1.29
N THR A 849 9.21 5.60 2.62
CA THR A 849 9.25 4.31 3.34
C THR A 849 7.91 3.56 3.34
N GLN A 850 6.79 4.19 2.96
CA GLN A 850 5.51 3.49 2.85
C GLN A 850 5.57 2.37 1.81
N SER A 851 5.09 1.18 2.16
CA SER A 851 4.83 0.10 1.21
C SER A 851 3.46 0.31 0.56
N GLY A 852 3.38 0.20 -0.75
CA GLY A 852 2.10 0.36 -1.45
C GLY A 852 2.27 0.54 -2.95
N GLY A 853 1.24 1.01 -3.60
CA GLY A 853 1.21 1.30 -5.02
C GLY A 853 2.04 2.51 -5.45
N PRO A 854 1.85 2.98 -6.67
CA PRO A 854 2.62 4.08 -7.23
C PRO A 854 2.58 5.35 -6.35
N LEU A 855 3.71 6.05 -6.29
CA LEU A 855 3.87 7.33 -5.62
C LEU A 855 4.16 8.42 -6.65
N VAL A 856 3.26 9.38 -6.75
CA VAL A 856 3.33 10.50 -7.69
C VAL A 856 3.62 11.78 -6.91
N ILE A 857 4.75 12.43 -7.17
CA ILE A 857 5.20 13.61 -6.42
C ILE A 857 5.60 14.75 -7.38
N ASP A 858 5.09 15.95 -7.12
CA ASP A 858 5.48 17.17 -7.83
C ASP A 858 6.56 17.91 -7.03
N GLN A 859 7.77 18.00 -7.57
CA GLN A 859 8.93 18.73 -7.06
C GLN A 859 9.30 18.33 -5.61
N PRO A 860 9.71 17.07 -5.37
CA PRO A 860 10.08 16.60 -4.02
C PRO A 860 11.31 17.32 -3.44
N GLU A 861 12.11 17.96 -4.30
CA GLU A 861 13.34 18.69 -3.94
C GLU A 861 13.12 20.13 -3.46
N ASP A 862 11.92 20.68 -3.60
CA ASP A 862 11.65 22.07 -3.23
C ASP A 862 11.84 22.27 -1.72
N GLU A 863 12.47 23.40 -1.38
CA GLU A 863 12.84 23.79 -0.01
C GLU A 863 13.88 22.87 0.67
N LEU A 864 14.41 21.87 -0.04
CA LEU A 864 15.49 21.01 0.44
C LEU A 864 16.86 21.59 0.05
N ASP A 865 17.83 21.51 0.95
CA ASP A 865 19.19 21.89 0.61
C ASP A 865 19.87 20.83 -0.29
N SER A 866 20.82 21.28 -1.13
CA SER A 866 21.49 20.40 -2.11
C SER A 866 22.29 19.26 -1.45
N ASN A 867 22.81 19.48 -0.25
CA ASN A 867 23.57 18.47 0.50
C ASN A 867 22.62 17.36 0.97
N PHE A 868 21.44 17.74 1.45
CA PHE A 868 20.40 16.79 1.84
C PHE A 868 19.92 15.98 0.62
N VAL A 869 19.64 16.66 -0.50
CA VAL A 869 19.19 15.97 -1.72
C VAL A 869 20.19 14.89 -2.14
N PHE A 870 21.49 15.19 -2.13
CA PHE A 870 22.51 14.26 -2.60
C PHE A 870 22.81 13.14 -1.58
N ASN A 871 23.01 13.46 -0.31
CA ASN A 871 23.49 12.50 0.68
C ASN A 871 22.39 11.65 1.33
N GLU A 872 21.14 12.13 1.32
CA GLU A 872 20.03 11.48 2.04
C GLU A 872 18.90 11.07 1.08
N LEU A 873 18.36 12.00 0.29
CA LEU A 873 17.21 11.72 -0.57
C LEU A 873 17.56 10.72 -1.68
N ILE A 874 18.69 10.89 -2.35
CA ILE A 874 19.10 10.01 -3.46
C ILE A 874 19.29 8.56 -3.00
N PRO A 875 20.02 8.25 -1.91
CA PRO A 875 20.12 6.89 -1.41
C PRO A 875 18.74 6.27 -1.06
N MET A 876 17.83 7.05 -0.48
CA MET A 876 16.47 6.59 -0.20
C MET A 876 15.70 6.27 -1.48
N LEU A 877 15.76 7.14 -2.50
CA LEU A 877 15.11 6.91 -3.79
C LEU A 877 15.64 5.63 -4.45
N ARG A 878 16.95 5.38 -4.42
CA ARG A 878 17.58 4.17 -4.95
C ARG A 878 17.10 2.87 -4.27
N GLN A 879 16.87 2.92 -2.96
CA GLN A 879 16.30 1.77 -2.22
C GLN A 879 14.82 1.56 -2.53
N VAL A 880 14.05 2.66 -2.57
CA VAL A 880 12.58 2.61 -2.69
C VAL A 880 12.15 2.26 -4.12
N LYS A 881 12.85 2.74 -5.17
CA LYS A 881 12.49 2.49 -6.57
C LYS A 881 12.44 0.99 -6.94
N ASN A 882 13.16 0.14 -6.21
CA ASN A 882 13.12 -1.31 -6.38
C ASN A 882 11.88 -1.96 -5.73
N LYS A 883 11.20 -1.25 -4.81
CA LYS A 883 10.04 -1.75 -4.04
C LYS A 883 8.74 -1.07 -4.42
N ARG A 884 8.78 0.13 -5.00
CA ARG A 884 7.63 0.97 -5.31
C ARG A 884 7.88 1.76 -6.59
N GLN A 885 6.86 1.93 -7.42
CA GLN A 885 6.94 2.85 -8.57
C GLN A 885 6.93 4.29 -8.08
N LEU A 886 7.87 5.08 -8.60
CA LEU A 886 7.97 6.52 -8.34
C LEU A 886 7.79 7.28 -9.65
N ILE A 887 6.91 8.28 -9.66
CA ILE A 887 6.69 9.18 -10.79
C ILE A 887 6.84 10.61 -10.24
N MET A 888 7.91 11.31 -10.67
CA MET A 888 8.27 12.60 -10.11
C MET A 888 8.41 13.66 -11.21
N ALA A 889 7.83 14.84 -11.01
CA ALA A 889 8.22 16.01 -11.78
C ALA A 889 9.33 16.74 -11.00
N THR A 890 10.41 17.12 -11.66
CA THR A 890 11.55 17.73 -10.99
C THR A 890 12.25 18.77 -11.88
N HIS A 891 12.94 19.70 -11.24
CA HIS A 891 13.87 20.63 -11.88
C HIS A 891 15.32 20.49 -11.34
N ASN A 892 15.58 19.51 -10.48
CA ASN A 892 16.89 19.20 -9.92
C ASN A 892 17.51 17.98 -10.62
N ALA A 893 18.66 18.20 -11.30
CA ALA A 893 19.38 17.16 -12.05
C ALA A 893 19.81 15.97 -11.19
N ASN A 894 20.01 16.16 -9.88
CA ASN A 894 20.39 15.07 -8.98
C ASN A 894 19.34 13.95 -8.94
N LEU A 895 18.04 14.27 -9.05
CA LEU A 895 17.00 13.25 -8.97
C LEU A 895 17.04 12.27 -10.16
N PRO A 896 16.96 12.72 -11.44
CA PRO A 896 17.06 11.79 -12.55
C PRO A 896 18.45 11.16 -12.68
N VAL A 897 19.55 11.93 -12.48
CA VAL A 897 20.91 11.46 -12.76
C VAL A 897 21.43 10.57 -11.62
N ASN A 898 21.53 11.11 -10.40
CA ASN A 898 22.07 10.37 -9.26
C ASN A 898 21.04 9.39 -8.65
N GLY A 899 19.74 9.64 -8.83
CA GLY A 899 18.68 8.67 -8.51
C GLY A 899 18.60 7.51 -9.49
N ASP A 900 19.33 7.61 -10.60
CA ASP A 900 19.35 6.60 -11.67
C ASP A 900 17.93 6.28 -12.17
N ALA A 901 17.25 7.28 -12.75
CA ALA A 901 15.90 7.13 -13.28
C ALA A 901 15.89 6.21 -14.50
N GLU A 902 15.03 5.20 -14.48
CA GLU A 902 14.84 4.27 -15.60
C GLU A 902 14.13 4.89 -16.80
N TYR A 903 13.32 5.92 -16.53
CA TYR A 903 12.64 6.68 -17.57
C TYR A 903 12.67 8.17 -17.25
N VAL A 904 13.14 8.94 -18.19
CA VAL A 904 13.12 10.41 -18.14
C VAL A 904 12.33 10.92 -19.33
N CYS A 905 11.36 11.81 -19.08
CA CYS A 905 10.58 12.49 -20.10
C CYS A 905 10.82 14.00 -20.02
N ALA A 906 11.46 14.54 -21.04
CA ALA A 906 11.76 15.98 -21.14
C ALA A 906 10.65 16.70 -21.91
N PHE A 907 10.00 17.66 -21.24
CA PHE A 907 8.99 18.54 -21.84
C PHE A 907 9.55 19.91 -22.22
N GLU A 908 9.07 20.42 -23.35
CA GLU A 908 9.28 21.82 -23.75
C GLU A 908 7.96 22.50 -24.10
N ALA A 909 7.92 23.81 -24.05
CA ALA A 909 6.78 24.61 -24.51
C ALA A 909 6.96 24.93 -26.00
N SER A 910 6.07 24.51 -26.87
CA SER A 910 6.08 24.74 -28.30
C SER A 910 4.66 25.08 -28.79
N GLY A 911 4.52 26.21 -29.48
CA GLY A 911 3.22 26.64 -30.00
C GLY A 911 2.14 26.85 -28.93
N GLY A 912 2.52 27.23 -27.71
CA GLY A 912 1.58 27.42 -26.58
C GLY A 912 1.15 26.14 -25.89
N LYS A 913 1.66 24.99 -26.31
CA LYS A 913 1.40 23.67 -25.68
C LYS A 913 2.67 23.02 -25.18
N GLY A 914 2.53 22.19 -24.14
CA GLY A 914 3.59 21.29 -23.70
C GLY A 914 3.71 20.11 -24.65
N VAL A 915 4.94 19.82 -25.08
CA VAL A 915 5.26 18.70 -25.98
C VAL A 915 6.46 17.90 -25.44
N ILE A 916 6.53 16.61 -25.76
CA ILE A 916 7.69 15.78 -25.42
C ILE A 916 8.84 16.14 -26.37
N LYS A 917 9.98 16.62 -25.81
CA LYS A 917 11.23 16.88 -26.51
C LYS A 917 12.08 15.63 -26.65
N ALA A 918 12.23 14.88 -25.57
CA ALA A 918 12.98 13.64 -25.52
C ALA A 918 12.43 12.73 -24.42
N GLU A 919 12.52 11.43 -24.63
CA GLU A 919 12.10 10.44 -23.65
C GLU A 919 12.94 9.16 -23.73
N GLY A 920 13.12 8.48 -22.60
CA GLY A 920 13.88 7.24 -22.46
C GLY A 920 14.78 7.22 -21.23
N GLY A 921 15.72 6.31 -21.15
CA GLY A 921 16.71 6.28 -20.07
C GLY A 921 17.88 7.26 -20.31
N LEU A 922 18.63 7.51 -19.25
CA LEU A 922 19.81 8.42 -19.29
C LEU A 922 20.94 7.91 -20.19
N ASP A 923 20.97 6.64 -20.57
CA ASP A 923 21.90 6.04 -21.49
C ASP A 923 21.67 6.48 -22.96
N LEU A 924 20.53 7.15 -23.25
CA LEU A 924 20.24 7.73 -24.54
C LEU A 924 20.75 9.18 -24.62
N ARG A 925 21.55 9.48 -25.63
CA ARG A 925 22.20 10.77 -25.81
C ARG A 925 21.23 11.96 -25.88
N ASN A 926 20.10 11.81 -26.60
CA ASN A 926 19.08 12.86 -26.69
C ASN A 926 18.43 13.19 -25.35
N VAL A 927 18.32 12.20 -24.47
CA VAL A 927 17.81 12.39 -23.09
C VAL A 927 18.85 13.10 -22.25
N THR A 928 20.10 12.62 -22.27
CA THR A 928 21.21 13.26 -21.52
C THR A 928 21.42 14.72 -21.96
N ASP A 929 21.41 14.99 -23.28
CA ASP A 929 21.54 16.34 -23.82
C ASP A 929 20.37 17.22 -23.32
N SER A 930 19.14 16.69 -23.26
CA SER A 930 17.99 17.44 -22.74
C SER A 930 18.11 17.71 -21.23
N VAL A 931 18.62 16.77 -20.44
CA VAL A 931 18.90 16.98 -19.01
C VAL A 931 19.92 18.10 -18.82
N LEU A 932 21.04 18.08 -19.56
CA LEU A 932 22.08 19.12 -19.52
C LEU A 932 21.52 20.48 -19.91
N GLU A 933 20.71 20.55 -20.97
CA GLU A 933 20.15 21.82 -21.46
C GLU A 933 19.12 22.40 -20.47
N ILE A 934 18.19 21.58 -20.00
CA ILE A 934 17.05 22.04 -19.17
C ILE A 934 17.45 22.30 -17.73
N MET A 935 18.29 21.44 -17.14
CA MET A 935 18.55 21.43 -15.70
C MET A 935 19.91 22.02 -15.33
N GLU A 936 20.91 21.90 -16.20
CA GLU A 936 22.28 22.39 -15.96
C GLU A 936 22.60 23.69 -16.71
N GLY A 937 21.68 24.17 -17.57
CA GLY A 937 21.79 25.39 -18.34
C GLY A 937 22.60 25.29 -19.63
N SER A 938 23.29 24.19 -19.86
CA SER A 938 23.95 23.71 -21.09
C SER A 938 25.20 22.88 -20.74
N ALA A 939 25.71 22.10 -21.68
CA ALA A 939 27.00 21.40 -21.54
C ALA A 939 28.16 22.38 -21.27
N GLU A 940 28.11 23.59 -21.88
CA GLU A 940 29.11 24.67 -21.67
C GLU A 940 29.05 25.20 -20.23
N ALA A 941 27.85 25.47 -19.69
CA ALA A 941 27.68 25.94 -18.31
C ALA A 941 28.20 24.91 -17.29
N PHE A 942 27.93 23.60 -17.56
CA PHE A 942 28.42 22.51 -16.74
C PHE A 942 29.95 22.40 -16.79
N ARG A 943 30.56 22.50 -17.99
CA ARG A 943 32.01 22.50 -18.17
C ARG A 943 32.67 23.64 -17.43
N ARG A 944 32.14 24.88 -17.56
CA ARG A 944 32.66 26.06 -16.86
C ARG A 944 32.61 25.93 -15.34
N ARG A 945 31.55 25.33 -14.80
CA ARG A 945 31.49 25.02 -13.36
C ARG A 945 32.59 24.07 -12.96
N ARG A 946 32.76 22.93 -13.68
CA ARG A 946 33.82 21.95 -13.43
C ARG A 946 35.22 22.59 -13.44
N GLU A 947 35.52 23.43 -14.45
CA GLU A 947 36.79 24.17 -14.54
C GLU A 947 37.02 25.13 -13.36
N LYS A 948 35.97 25.84 -12.93
CA LYS A 948 36.04 26.76 -11.79
C LYS A 948 36.23 26.07 -10.45
N TYR A 949 35.66 24.88 -10.29
CA TYR A 949 35.81 24.09 -9.06
C TYR A 949 37.07 23.22 -9.07
N HIS A 950 37.82 23.17 -10.16
CA HIS A 950 39.06 22.41 -10.32
C HIS A 950 38.90 20.89 -10.20
N PHE A 951 37.82 20.32 -10.76
CA PHE A 951 37.56 18.87 -10.81
C PHE A 951 38.13 18.22 -12.08
#